data_e3f3220f77880894878cbe512abfa6be
#
_entry.id   e3f3220f77880894878cbe512abfa6be
#
_cell.length_a   1.000
_cell.length_b   1.000
_cell.length_c   1.000
_cell.angle_alpha   90.00
_cell.angle_beta   90.00
_cell.angle_gamma   90.00
#
_symmetry.space_group_name_H-M   'P 1'
#
loop_
_entity.id
_entity.type
_entity.pdbx_description
1 polymer ?
#
loop_
_entity_poly.entity_id
_entity_poly.type
_entity_poly.pdbx_seq_one_letter_code
_entity_poly.pdbx_strand_id
1 'polypeptide(L)'
;MLEKCKSFFSVLRTLPGRIKAFYLAHWTVILPWAMFAATPLFCFWMVEYLSDNQLTRLEPWQWVMNLVWYSCVLFLGWLITGRQKGAIWFTCLTSFGLGLANHYVLRFRGRALFPIDLLGWKTAANVADGYDYSLDENAWIAILALCAVLGLALFIPKQKRNFGRRWVKWLNLGLAAGWSVYIVLFFFTPMLPTLGVYAQQWKTWGNGLLLNFTVSARYMRVEKPDGYSDEAARALIAELESEGCTSDSASDSDTVTNFICIMDESFADLTRFDSLTLSEDPTPFYHSLTENTIKGQMVSPVTGGGTASVEFEALTGCNMTYLPSGTVAYQLYLTERTPSLAQIAKALNVRSSAYHPYKSSGWNRITAYDRLGFDSQYYEDNTVDGTDITMDYTDMERKRGFVSDSADFERLYQLTDAAKEAGEDCFVFNVTMQNHSGYDRSWSNLRTTATLTGDYKNKSYDSTTRQYLALASATDSALEELITHYSAVEEPTVILFFGDHQPPLSNDLYRDIYGKALDERSDEELLEQYVTPFFIWANFDIEAQDDVLIGASFLGNLASQTAGYPQTGWMKFLSRVNERFDSVTRIGYAMADGRILGDGDEDQLSAEEQELLRQYETLQYYLLFGDSAEDSFFFVSD
;
A
#
# COMPACT_ATOMS: atom_id res chain seq x y z
N MET A 1 0.50 47.70 13.26
CA MET A 1 1.57 46.88 13.89
C MET A 1 2.48 47.73 14.80
N LEU A 2 3.03 48.84 14.32
CA LEU A 2 3.90 49.74 15.09
C LEU A 2 3.25 50.35 16.33
N GLU A 3 1.94 50.67 16.33
CA GLU A 3 1.24 51.18 17.50
C GLU A 3 1.01 50.11 18.56
N LYS A 4 0.72 48.84 18.17
CA LYS A 4 0.63 47.73 19.11
C LYS A 4 1.96 47.39 19.75
N CYS A 5 3.08 47.52 19.01
CA CYS A 5 4.41 47.41 19.58
C CYS A 5 4.73 48.54 20.55
N LYS A 6 4.36 49.78 20.25
CA LYS A 6 4.54 50.91 21.15
C LYS A 6 3.73 50.76 22.45
N SER A 7 2.50 50.25 22.35
CA SER A 7 1.66 49.92 23.49
C SER A 7 2.27 48.80 24.37
N PHE A 8 2.78 47.75 23.74
CA PHE A 8 3.45 46.67 24.46
C PHE A 8 4.72 47.15 25.21
N PHE A 9 5.53 47.98 24.56
CA PHE A 9 6.71 48.59 25.20
C PHE A 9 6.34 49.61 26.25
N SER A 10 5.17 50.28 26.17
CA SER A 10 4.70 51.18 27.22
C SER A 10 4.24 50.44 28.46
N VAL A 11 3.57 49.28 28.31
CA VAL A 11 3.19 48.38 29.41
C VAL A 11 4.42 47.82 30.11
N LEU A 12 5.47 47.45 29.36
CA LEU A 12 6.75 47.04 29.95
C LEU A 12 7.47 48.17 30.71
N ARG A 13 7.28 49.44 30.33
CA ARG A 13 7.81 50.59 31.04
C ARG A 13 7.05 50.92 32.33
N THR A 14 5.77 50.57 32.43
CA THR A 14 4.93 50.81 33.61
C THR A 14 4.95 49.67 34.62
N LEU A 15 5.58 48.53 34.31
CA LEU A 15 5.78 47.46 35.29
C LEU A 15 6.66 47.98 36.43
N PRO A 16 6.21 47.84 37.71
CA PRO A 16 7.00 48.24 38.84
C PRO A 16 8.42 47.70 38.73
N GLY A 17 9.42 48.53 38.99
CA GLY A 17 10.83 48.20 38.83
C GLY A 17 11.26 46.88 39.48
N ARG A 18 10.54 46.45 40.53
CA ARG A 18 10.72 45.14 41.18
C ARG A 18 10.36 43.94 40.29
N ILE A 19 9.31 44.03 39.48
CA ILE A 19 8.88 42.94 38.58
C ILE A 19 9.90 42.84 37.40
N LYS A 20 10.32 43.97 36.88
CA LYS A 20 11.36 44.03 35.83
C LYS A 20 12.70 43.46 36.33
N ALA A 21 13.10 43.84 37.55
CA ALA A 21 14.30 43.31 38.19
C ALA A 21 14.20 41.80 38.47
N PHE A 22 13.01 41.31 38.86
CA PHE A 22 12.74 39.89 39.09
C PHE A 22 12.87 39.12 37.76
N TYR A 23 12.25 39.57 36.67
CA TYR A 23 12.39 38.92 35.36
C TYR A 23 13.82 38.93 34.84
N LEU A 24 14.52 40.04 34.95
CA LEU A 24 15.93 40.14 34.55
C LEU A 24 16.86 39.28 35.41
N ALA A 25 16.57 39.12 36.70
CA ALA A 25 17.34 38.25 37.61
C ALA A 25 17.08 36.76 37.39
N HIS A 26 15.86 36.37 36.92
CA HIS A 26 15.45 34.97 36.75
C HIS A 26 15.40 34.50 35.31
N TRP A 27 15.64 35.42 34.35
CA TRP A 27 15.69 35.10 32.92
C TRP A 27 16.60 33.91 32.61
N THR A 28 17.76 33.79 33.24
CA THR A 28 18.71 32.70 33.09
C THR A 28 18.21 31.34 33.55
N VAL A 29 17.12 31.32 34.33
CA VAL A 29 16.44 30.10 34.77
C VAL A 29 15.16 29.88 33.95
N ILE A 30 14.37 30.94 33.74
CA ILE A 30 13.06 30.85 33.07
C ILE A 30 13.22 30.47 31.60
N LEU A 31 14.13 31.10 30.84
CA LEU A 31 14.30 30.83 29.43
C LEU A 31 14.66 29.37 29.12
N PRO A 32 15.64 28.73 29.80
CA PRO A 32 15.97 27.34 29.55
C PRO A 32 14.79 26.38 29.75
N TRP A 33 14.00 26.59 30.83
CA TRP A 33 12.84 25.74 31.11
C TRP A 33 11.66 26.02 30.18
N ALA A 34 11.41 27.27 29.80
CA ALA A 34 10.38 27.63 28.84
C ALA A 34 10.69 27.03 27.45
N MET A 35 11.93 27.17 26.99
CA MET A 35 12.36 26.55 25.71
C MET A 35 12.31 25.03 25.78
N PHE A 36 12.76 24.43 26.90
CA PHE A 36 12.71 22.98 27.08
C PHE A 36 11.28 22.45 27.01
N ALA A 37 10.34 23.10 27.70
CA ALA A 37 8.92 22.71 27.68
C ALA A 37 8.26 22.94 26.29
N ALA A 38 8.66 23.99 25.56
CA ALA A 38 8.11 24.31 24.24
C ALA A 38 8.70 23.47 23.11
N THR A 39 9.86 22.82 23.32
CA THR A 39 10.57 22.06 22.28
C THR A 39 9.72 20.94 21.66
N PRO A 40 8.99 20.09 22.39
CA PRO A 40 8.15 19.06 21.80
C PRO A 40 7.09 19.63 20.84
N LEU A 41 6.42 20.70 21.24
CA LEU A 41 5.40 21.37 20.42
C LEU A 41 6.02 22.00 19.16
N PHE A 42 7.19 22.64 19.30
CA PHE A 42 7.90 23.19 18.14
C PHE A 42 8.33 22.10 17.16
N CYS A 43 8.92 21.00 17.66
CA CYS A 43 9.34 19.89 16.80
C CYS A 43 8.15 19.24 16.10
N PHE A 44 7.04 19.04 16.81
CA PHE A 44 5.80 18.53 16.24
C PHE A 44 5.31 19.45 15.10
N TRP A 45 5.15 20.75 15.36
CA TRP A 45 4.76 21.70 14.32
C TRP A 45 5.72 21.69 13.12
N MET A 46 7.02 21.73 13.35
CA MET A 46 8.04 21.79 12.30
C MET A 46 8.00 20.56 11.39
N VAL A 47 7.84 19.38 11.96
CA VAL A 47 7.80 18.12 11.22
C VAL A 47 6.52 17.99 10.40
N GLU A 48 5.37 18.32 11.00
CA GLU A 48 4.10 18.30 10.28
C GLU A 48 4.06 19.35 9.15
N TYR A 49 4.67 20.51 9.38
CA TYR A 49 4.79 21.54 8.35
C TYR A 49 5.65 21.09 7.16
N LEU A 50 6.77 20.39 7.42
CA LEU A 50 7.59 19.75 6.39
C LEU A 50 6.82 18.68 5.60
N SER A 51 5.88 18.02 6.24
CA SER A 51 5.07 16.94 5.66
C SER A 51 3.81 17.45 4.94
N ASP A 52 3.64 18.77 4.83
CA ASP A 52 2.41 19.42 4.34
C ASP A 52 1.15 18.96 5.09
N ASN A 53 1.30 18.67 6.38
CA ASN A 53 0.25 18.15 7.22
C ASN A 53 -0.40 19.26 8.05
N GLN A 54 -1.73 19.37 7.95
CA GLN A 54 -2.48 20.37 8.70
C GLN A 54 -2.81 19.86 10.11
N LEU A 55 -2.16 20.41 11.13
CA LEU A 55 -2.38 20.07 12.53
C LEU A 55 -3.85 20.16 12.98
N THR A 56 -4.66 21.00 12.30
CA THR A 56 -6.10 21.16 12.58
C THR A 56 -6.94 19.94 12.23
N ARG A 57 -6.39 18.99 11.48
CA ARG A 57 -7.07 17.73 11.11
C ARG A 57 -6.85 16.61 12.11
N LEU A 58 -5.95 16.82 13.06
CA LEU A 58 -5.64 15.81 14.06
C LEU A 58 -6.65 15.84 15.22
N GLU A 59 -7.08 14.66 15.64
CA GLU A 59 -7.91 14.48 16.81
C GLU A 59 -7.13 14.82 18.12
N PRO A 60 -7.80 15.26 19.19
CA PRO A 60 -7.12 15.66 20.43
C PRO A 60 -6.21 14.60 21.02
N TRP A 61 -6.56 13.33 20.94
CA TRP A 61 -5.75 12.23 21.44
C TRP A 61 -4.49 12.01 20.58
N GLN A 62 -4.54 12.24 19.27
CA GLN A 62 -3.38 12.18 18.38
C GLN A 62 -2.37 13.28 18.70
N TRP A 63 -2.85 14.48 19.03
CA TRP A 63 -2.03 15.56 19.56
C TRP A 63 -1.27 15.12 20.82
N VAL A 64 -1.98 14.55 21.79
CA VAL A 64 -1.38 14.08 23.04
C VAL A 64 -0.32 13.00 22.77
N MET A 65 -0.63 12.00 21.95
CA MET A 65 0.29 10.91 21.64
C MET A 65 1.57 11.41 20.94
N ASN A 66 1.44 12.30 19.95
CA ASN A 66 2.60 12.91 19.30
C ASN A 66 3.44 13.70 20.30
N LEU A 67 2.83 14.56 21.14
CA LEU A 67 3.55 15.32 22.14
C LEU A 67 4.27 14.42 23.16
N VAL A 68 3.69 13.29 23.52
CA VAL A 68 4.37 12.27 24.36
C VAL A 68 5.60 11.74 23.65
N TRP A 69 5.51 11.34 22.38
CA TRP A 69 6.65 10.84 21.61
C TRP A 69 7.76 11.88 21.43
N TYR A 70 7.44 13.14 21.08
CA TYR A 70 8.44 14.21 21.01
C TYR A 70 9.05 14.52 22.39
N SER A 71 8.29 14.37 23.47
CA SER A 71 8.80 14.48 24.84
C SER A 71 9.74 13.33 25.20
N CYS A 72 9.50 12.12 24.70
CA CYS A 72 10.42 10.99 24.82
C CYS A 72 11.76 11.27 24.12
N VAL A 73 11.73 11.86 22.91
CA VAL A 73 12.94 12.27 22.20
C VAL A 73 13.70 13.34 22.98
N LEU A 74 12.99 14.32 23.56
CA LEU A 74 13.58 15.37 24.39
C LEU A 74 14.22 14.78 25.65
N PHE A 75 13.55 13.85 26.30
CA PHE A 75 14.08 13.15 27.48
C PHE A 75 15.32 12.31 27.13
N LEU A 76 15.33 11.63 26.00
CA LEU A 76 16.51 10.93 25.48
C LEU A 76 17.68 11.90 25.29
N GLY A 77 17.45 13.04 24.63
CA GLY A 77 18.43 14.10 24.47
C GLY A 77 18.94 14.66 25.81
N TRP A 78 18.05 14.75 26.81
CA TRP A 78 18.42 15.11 28.17
C TRP A 78 19.33 14.06 28.84
N LEU A 79 19.01 12.78 28.70
CA LEU A 79 19.84 11.69 29.24
C LEU A 79 21.23 11.65 28.61
N ILE A 80 21.32 11.85 27.28
CA ILE A 80 22.60 11.85 26.56
C ILE A 80 23.47 13.05 26.97
N THR A 81 22.89 14.25 26.98
CA THR A 81 23.66 15.48 27.15
C THR A 81 23.79 15.95 28.60
N GLY A 82 22.82 15.61 29.44
CA GLY A 82 22.71 16.08 30.83
C GLY A 82 22.48 17.58 30.96
N ARG A 83 22.03 18.26 29.91
CA ARG A 83 21.87 19.71 29.82
C ARG A 83 20.64 20.05 28.99
N GLN A 84 19.84 21.04 29.43
CA GLN A 84 18.65 21.51 28.72
C GLN A 84 18.98 21.95 27.29
N LYS A 85 20.02 22.78 27.14
CA LYS A 85 20.47 23.23 25.83
C LYS A 85 20.81 22.06 24.89
N GLY A 86 21.55 21.07 25.40
CA GLY A 86 21.89 19.88 24.61
C GLY A 86 20.67 19.03 24.21
N ALA A 87 19.72 18.89 25.13
CA ALA A 87 18.45 18.20 24.85
C ALA A 87 17.63 18.92 23.78
N ILE A 88 17.50 20.26 23.87
CA ILE A 88 16.80 21.08 22.85
C ILE A 88 17.47 20.88 21.47
N TRP A 89 18.78 21.03 21.40
CA TRP A 89 19.52 20.85 20.14
C TRP A 89 19.35 19.44 19.57
N PHE A 90 19.53 18.42 20.43
CA PHE A 90 19.35 17.02 20.02
C PHE A 90 17.95 16.78 19.44
N THR A 91 16.90 17.19 20.16
CA THR A 91 15.53 16.97 19.73
C THR A 91 15.21 17.73 18.43
N CYS A 92 15.59 19.01 18.35
CA CYS A 92 15.33 19.80 17.16
C CYS A 92 16.04 19.22 15.93
N LEU A 93 17.31 18.82 16.05
CA LEU A 93 18.08 18.29 14.92
C LEU A 93 17.59 16.89 14.50
N THR A 94 17.31 15.99 15.44
CA THR A 94 16.80 14.65 15.11
C THR A 94 15.39 14.71 14.52
N SER A 95 14.52 15.56 15.05
CA SER A 95 13.17 15.76 14.52
C SER A 95 13.20 16.40 13.14
N PHE A 96 14.07 17.39 12.92
CA PHE A 96 14.27 17.99 11.58
C PHE A 96 14.79 16.96 10.58
N GLY A 97 15.78 16.15 10.95
CA GLY A 97 16.31 15.09 10.09
C GLY A 97 15.23 14.08 9.68
N LEU A 98 14.43 13.64 10.64
CA LEU A 98 13.29 12.75 10.39
C LEU A 98 12.23 13.41 9.49
N GLY A 99 11.86 14.66 9.78
CA GLY A 99 10.90 15.42 8.97
C GLY A 99 11.38 15.67 7.55
N LEU A 100 12.66 16.00 7.38
CA LEU A 100 13.25 16.21 6.05
C LEU A 100 13.34 14.90 5.25
N ALA A 101 13.71 13.80 5.89
CA ALA A 101 13.68 12.48 5.25
C ALA A 101 12.27 12.12 4.80
N ASN A 102 11.27 12.33 5.67
CA ASN A 102 9.86 12.11 5.30
C ASN A 102 9.40 13.03 4.17
N HIS A 103 9.81 14.30 4.17
CA HIS A 103 9.48 15.26 3.11
C HIS A 103 9.92 14.73 1.73
N TYR A 104 11.16 14.22 1.60
CA TYR A 104 11.63 13.66 0.34
C TYR A 104 10.99 12.30 0.03
N VAL A 105 10.73 11.45 1.02
CA VAL A 105 10.01 10.18 0.79
C VAL A 105 8.60 10.45 0.28
N LEU A 106 7.88 11.41 0.87
CA LEU A 106 6.58 11.87 0.38
C LEU A 106 6.65 12.40 -1.06
N ARG A 107 7.67 13.23 -1.36
CA ARG A 107 7.85 13.83 -2.69
C ARG A 107 8.18 12.79 -3.76
N PHE A 108 8.97 11.77 -3.44
CA PHE A 108 9.47 10.79 -4.42
C PHE A 108 8.62 9.52 -4.49
N ARG A 109 8.00 9.12 -3.38
CA ARG A 109 7.25 7.86 -3.27
C ARG A 109 5.76 8.04 -2.97
N GLY A 110 5.30 9.28 -2.77
CA GLY A 110 3.90 9.59 -2.46
C GLY A 110 3.40 9.05 -1.11
N ARG A 111 4.26 8.49 -0.26
CA ARG A 111 3.91 7.90 1.04
C ARG A 111 4.79 8.41 2.18
N ALA A 112 4.33 8.21 3.41
CA ALA A 112 5.12 8.54 4.60
C ALA A 112 6.37 7.65 4.76
N LEU A 113 7.36 8.16 5.48
CA LEU A 113 8.52 7.40 5.90
C LEU A 113 8.11 6.34 6.93
N PHE A 114 8.45 5.07 6.67
CA PHE A 114 8.26 3.95 7.57
C PHE A 114 9.56 3.52 8.24
N PRO A 115 9.50 2.83 9.40
CA PRO A 115 10.68 2.29 10.07
C PRO A 115 11.53 1.37 9.17
N ILE A 116 10.89 0.61 8.28
CA ILE A 116 11.56 -0.29 7.33
C ILE A 116 12.46 0.47 6.35
N ASP A 117 12.10 1.71 5.97
CA ASP A 117 12.91 2.51 5.08
C ASP A 117 14.31 2.81 5.66
N LEU A 118 14.42 2.78 7.00
CA LEU A 118 15.72 2.92 7.67
C LEU A 118 16.62 1.70 7.44
N LEU A 119 16.06 0.52 7.21
CA LEU A 119 16.84 -0.68 6.87
C LEU A 119 17.27 -0.65 5.40
N GLY A 120 16.44 -0.08 4.51
CA GLY A 120 16.70 0.08 3.09
C GLY A 120 17.59 1.29 2.71
N TRP A 121 18.24 1.98 3.67
CA TRP A 121 18.99 3.22 3.40
C TRP A 121 20.11 3.06 2.35
N LYS A 122 20.73 1.88 2.25
CA LYS A 122 21.77 1.61 1.23
C LYS A 122 21.17 1.58 -0.17
N THR A 123 20.03 0.92 -0.33
CA THR A 123 19.29 0.89 -1.61
C THR A 123 18.84 2.29 -2.00
N ALA A 124 18.30 3.06 -1.03
CA ALA A 124 17.91 4.44 -1.25
C ALA A 124 19.12 5.34 -1.66
N ALA A 125 20.28 5.09 -1.09
CA ALA A 125 21.51 5.82 -1.45
C ALA A 125 21.99 5.50 -2.88
N ASN A 126 21.80 4.28 -3.35
CA ASN A 126 22.23 3.87 -4.70
C ASN A 126 21.37 4.49 -5.81
N VAL A 127 20.12 4.85 -5.53
CA VAL A 127 19.20 5.49 -6.50
C VAL A 127 19.09 7.01 -6.28
N ALA A 128 19.84 7.56 -5.34
CA ALA A 128 19.73 8.97 -4.94
C ALA A 128 20.04 9.95 -6.09
N ASP A 129 20.92 9.59 -7.02
CA ASP A 129 21.35 10.47 -8.12
C ASP A 129 20.22 10.76 -9.14
N GLY A 130 19.14 9.97 -9.13
CA GLY A 130 17.98 10.16 -10.01
C GLY A 130 16.90 11.14 -9.49
N TYR A 131 17.06 11.70 -8.28
CA TYR A 131 16.05 12.53 -7.65
C TYR A 131 16.45 13.99 -7.46
N ASP A 132 15.47 14.90 -7.61
CA ASP A 132 15.67 16.33 -7.34
C ASP A 132 15.49 16.64 -5.85
N TYR A 133 16.59 16.89 -5.15
CA TYR A 133 16.63 17.30 -3.74
C TYR A 133 16.58 18.82 -3.53
N SER A 134 16.09 19.59 -4.50
CA SER A 134 15.91 21.03 -4.33
C SER A 134 14.96 21.32 -3.15
N LEU A 135 15.34 22.32 -2.34
CA LEU A 135 14.55 22.77 -1.21
C LEU A 135 13.37 23.61 -1.70
N ASP A 136 12.17 23.21 -1.35
CA ASP A 136 10.94 23.97 -1.58
C ASP A 136 10.66 25.00 -0.47
N GLU A 137 9.55 25.72 -0.57
CA GLU A 137 9.16 26.75 0.39
C GLU A 137 9.01 26.18 1.81
N ASN A 138 8.40 24.99 1.96
CA ASN A 138 8.19 24.36 3.26
C ASN A 138 9.53 24.01 3.92
N ALA A 139 10.46 23.46 3.17
CA ALA A 139 11.78 23.12 3.66
C ALA A 139 12.56 24.38 4.10
N TRP A 140 12.51 25.48 3.32
CA TRP A 140 13.14 26.72 3.70
C TRP A 140 12.57 27.36 4.96
N ILE A 141 11.24 27.36 5.12
CA ILE A 141 10.59 27.88 6.32
C ILE A 141 10.96 27.05 7.56
N ALA A 142 10.98 25.71 7.43
CA ALA A 142 11.39 24.83 8.52
C ALA A 142 12.85 25.04 8.92
N ILE A 143 13.77 25.23 7.95
CA ILE A 143 15.19 25.55 8.20
C ILE A 143 15.31 26.88 8.94
N LEU A 144 14.62 27.93 8.51
CA LEU A 144 14.66 29.23 9.15
C LEU A 144 14.10 29.17 10.58
N ALA A 145 13.01 28.47 10.81
CA ALA A 145 12.42 28.26 12.13
C ALA A 145 13.37 27.46 13.06
N LEU A 146 13.99 26.40 12.52
CA LEU A 146 15.01 25.63 13.22
C LEU A 146 16.19 26.51 13.63
N CYS A 147 16.74 27.28 12.70
CA CYS A 147 17.86 28.21 12.96
C CYS A 147 17.50 29.25 14.02
N ALA A 148 16.26 29.77 13.98
CA ALA A 148 15.79 30.73 14.99
C ALA A 148 15.74 30.11 16.40
N VAL A 149 15.17 28.90 16.54
CA VAL A 149 15.08 28.20 17.83
C VAL A 149 16.46 27.80 18.35
N LEU A 150 17.33 27.26 17.50
CA LEU A 150 18.70 26.91 17.87
C LEU A 150 19.53 28.17 18.21
N GLY A 151 19.32 29.27 17.48
CA GLY A 151 19.90 30.57 17.77
C GLY A 151 19.45 31.11 19.12
N LEU A 152 18.16 31.05 19.43
CA LEU A 152 17.63 31.41 20.76
C LEU A 152 18.23 30.53 21.87
N ALA A 153 18.41 29.24 21.60
CA ALA A 153 19.04 28.33 22.56
C ALA A 153 20.53 28.67 22.84
N LEU A 154 21.21 29.44 21.96
CA LEU A 154 22.56 29.91 22.24
C LEU A 154 22.61 30.87 23.45
N PHE A 155 21.54 31.61 23.69
CA PHE A 155 21.44 32.52 24.84
C PHE A 155 21.20 31.79 26.16
N ILE A 156 20.93 30.48 26.17
CA ILE A 156 20.88 29.66 27.36
C ILE A 156 22.27 29.62 27.99
N PRO A 157 22.41 30.04 29.28
CA PRO A 157 23.71 30.05 29.97
C PRO A 157 24.37 28.67 30.00
N LYS A 158 25.71 28.64 30.07
CA LYS A 158 26.46 27.39 30.24
C LYS A 158 25.98 26.65 31.51
N GLN A 159 25.40 25.48 31.29
CA GLN A 159 24.88 24.63 32.37
C GLN A 159 25.88 23.53 32.71
N LYS A 160 26.07 23.30 34.03
CA LYS A 160 26.82 22.12 34.49
C LYS A 160 25.95 20.87 34.31
N ARG A 161 26.57 19.73 34.03
CA ARG A 161 25.88 18.43 34.00
C ARG A 161 25.23 18.19 35.38
N ASN A 162 23.89 18.05 35.42
CA ASN A 162 23.13 17.97 36.65
C ASN A 162 22.94 16.57 37.22
N PHE A 163 23.51 15.53 36.58
CA PHE A 163 23.34 14.13 37.00
C PHE A 163 23.88 13.80 38.40
N GLY A 164 24.71 14.64 39.00
CA GLY A 164 25.25 14.44 40.35
C GLY A 164 24.26 14.67 41.47
N ARG A 165 23.20 15.40 41.25
CA ARG A 165 22.22 15.74 42.29
C ARG A 165 21.26 14.56 42.54
N ARG A 166 21.07 14.17 43.81
CA ARG A 166 20.28 13.02 44.23
C ARG A 166 18.83 13.06 43.69
N TRP A 167 18.19 14.22 43.75
CA TRP A 167 16.82 14.40 43.26
C TRP A 167 16.72 14.26 41.70
N VAL A 168 17.74 14.71 40.96
CA VAL A 168 17.78 14.56 39.49
C VAL A 168 17.90 13.10 39.10
N LYS A 169 18.66 12.29 39.87
CA LYS A 169 18.75 10.84 39.64
C LYS A 169 17.39 10.16 39.82
N TRP A 170 16.67 10.50 40.90
CA TRP A 170 15.34 9.94 41.12
C TRP A 170 14.31 10.41 40.11
N LEU A 171 14.36 11.68 39.67
CA LEU A 171 13.53 12.21 38.60
C LEU A 171 13.79 11.46 37.27
N ASN A 172 15.07 11.30 36.89
CA ASN A 172 15.43 10.57 35.67
C ASN A 172 15.00 9.10 35.72
N LEU A 173 15.13 8.46 36.87
CA LEU A 173 14.67 7.09 37.10
C LEU A 173 13.14 7.00 36.96
N GLY A 174 12.40 7.93 37.57
CA GLY A 174 10.94 8.00 37.47
C GLY A 174 10.47 8.25 36.03
N LEU A 175 11.11 9.18 35.30
CA LEU A 175 10.81 9.44 33.89
C LEU A 175 11.15 8.25 33.01
N ALA A 176 12.30 7.60 33.25
CA ALA A 176 12.69 6.38 32.50
C ALA A 176 11.69 5.25 32.75
N ALA A 177 11.28 5.04 34.01
CA ALA A 177 10.25 4.05 34.33
C ALA A 177 8.91 4.36 33.68
N GLY A 178 8.45 5.62 33.76
CA GLY A 178 7.21 6.06 33.11
C GLY A 178 7.25 5.88 31.58
N TRP A 179 8.39 6.22 30.96
CA TRP A 179 8.60 6.00 29.52
C TRP A 179 8.63 4.52 29.17
N SER A 180 9.30 3.67 29.96
CA SER A 180 9.30 2.21 29.74
C SER A 180 7.89 1.64 29.85
N VAL A 181 7.09 2.08 30.83
CA VAL A 181 5.68 1.68 30.94
C VAL A 181 4.89 2.13 29.71
N TYR A 182 5.08 3.37 29.26
CA TYR A 182 4.41 3.87 28.04
C TYR A 182 4.78 3.04 26.80
N ILE A 183 6.06 2.70 26.62
CA ILE A 183 6.53 1.85 25.50
C ILE A 183 5.88 0.47 25.58
N VAL A 184 5.85 -0.15 26.77
CA VAL A 184 5.21 -1.46 26.96
C VAL A 184 3.72 -1.39 26.63
N LEU A 185 3.01 -0.40 27.14
CA LEU A 185 1.59 -0.20 26.85
C LEU A 185 1.35 0.04 25.36
N PHE A 186 2.21 0.82 24.72
CA PHE A 186 2.06 1.15 23.30
C PHE A 186 2.35 -0.04 22.37
N PHE A 187 3.43 -0.78 22.60
CA PHE A 187 3.88 -1.84 21.69
C PHE A 187 3.28 -3.22 21.98
N PHE A 188 2.86 -3.49 23.22
CA PHE A 188 2.53 -4.86 23.65
C PHE A 188 1.13 -5.00 24.25
N THR A 189 0.32 -3.95 24.26
CA THR A 189 -1.04 -4.03 24.78
C THR A 189 -2.04 -3.25 23.92
N PRO A 190 -3.33 -3.61 23.92
CA PRO A 190 -4.38 -2.83 23.24
C PRO A 190 -4.89 -1.64 24.08
N MET A 191 -4.24 -1.31 25.19
CA MET A 191 -4.76 -0.29 26.14
C MET A 191 -4.68 1.14 25.62
N LEU A 192 -3.80 1.43 24.66
CA LEU A 192 -3.74 2.75 24.04
C LEU A 192 -4.47 2.73 22.70
N PRO A 193 -5.12 3.84 22.30
CA PRO A 193 -5.78 3.93 21.01
C PRO A 193 -4.80 3.56 19.91
N THR A 194 -5.08 2.48 19.23
CA THR A 194 -4.33 2.07 18.06
C THR A 194 -5.16 2.41 16.86
N LEU A 195 -4.56 3.19 16.01
CA LEU A 195 -5.14 3.46 14.71
C LEU A 195 -5.11 2.18 13.91
N GLY A 196 -6.22 1.89 13.27
CA GLY A 196 -6.17 1.03 12.13
C GLY A 196 -5.10 1.55 11.17
N VAL A 197 -4.23 0.69 10.70
CA VAL A 197 -3.08 1.04 9.84
C VAL A 197 -3.54 1.55 8.46
N TYR A 198 -4.80 1.38 8.11
CA TYR A 198 -5.43 1.78 6.85
C TYR A 198 -5.20 3.22 6.41
N ALA A 199 -5.28 4.15 7.37
CA ALA A 199 -5.20 5.56 7.05
C ALA A 199 -3.78 6.03 6.76
N GLN A 200 -2.79 5.15 6.85
CA GLN A 200 -1.43 5.58 7.15
C GLN A 200 -0.46 5.44 6.01
N GLN A 201 -0.73 4.56 5.07
CA GLN A 201 0.19 4.33 3.97
C GLN A 201 0.33 5.54 3.06
N TRP A 202 -0.74 6.32 2.91
CA TRP A 202 -0.82 7.43 1.96
C TRP A 202 -0.96 8.80 2.60
N LYS A 203 -1.27 8.88 3.92
CA LYS A 203 -1.68 10.12 4.56
C LYS A 203 -1.09 10.24 5.96
N THR A 204 0.03 10.91 6.08
CA THR A 204 0.53 11.39 7.38
C THR A 204 -0.47 12.28 8.13
N TRP A 205 -1.43 12.85 7.41
CA TRP A 205 -2.39 13.83 7.96
C TRP A 205 -3.33 13.28 9.03
N GLY A 206 -3.56 11.95 9.05
CA GLY A 206 -4.46 11.35 10.03
C GLY A 206 -3.87 11.19 11.43
N ASN A 207 -2.53 11.20 11.59
CA ASN A 207 -1.89 10.79 12.83
C ASN A 207 -0.75 11.70 13.28
N GLY A 208 -0.15 12.44 12.38
CA GLY A 208 1.16 13.05 12.57
C GLY A 208 2.29 12.04 12.34
N LEU A 209 3.43 12.53 11.81
CA LEU A 209 4.52 11.67 11.35
C LEU A 209 5.07 10.75 12.43
N LEU A 210 5.40 11.29 13.61
CA LEU A 210 6.10 10.50 14.62
C LEU A 210 5.20 9.42 15.24
N LEU A 211 3.92 9.72 15.43
CA LEU A 211 2.95 8.72 15.85
C LEU A 211 2.77 7.66 14.77
N ASN A 212 2.61 8.07 13.51
CA ASN A 212 2.50 7.17 12.37
C ASN A 212 3.69 6.21 12.27
N PHE A 213 4.91 6.77 12.35
CA PHE A 213 6.15 6.00 12.33
C PHE A 213 6.23 4.98 13.47
N THR A 214 5.82 5.36 14.69
CA THR A 214 5.87 4.45 15.84
C THR A 214 4.77 3.40 15.82
N VAL A 215 3.59 3.72 15.31
CA VAL A 215 2.52 2.74 15.06
C VAL A 215 2.96 1.74 13.99
N SER A 216 3.54 2.20 12.88
CA SER A 216 4.08 1.31 11.85
C SER A 216 5.16 0.37 12.41
N ALA A 217 6.02 0.87 13.31
CA ALA A 217 7.01 0.03 14.00
C ALA A 217 6.38 -1.09 14.86
N ARG A 218 5.21 -0.83 15.44
CA ARG A 218 4.47 -1.85 16.20
C ARG A 218 4.05 -3.02 15.31
N TYR A 219 3.59 -2.74 14.10
CA TYR A 219 3.07 -3.72 13.16
C TYR A 219 4.13 -4.34 12.23
N MET A 220 5.40 -4.03 12.39
CA MET A 220 6.47 -4.70 11.64
C MET A 220 6.64 -6.18 12.00
N ARG A 221 6.14 -6.60 13.16
CA ARG A 221 6.20 -7.99 13.59
C ARG A 221 4.87 -8.67 13.27
N VAL A 222 4.93 -9.69 12.41
CA VAL A 222 3.82 -10.61 12.17
C VAL A 222 3.73 -11.57 13.36
N GLU A 223 2.54 -11.73 13.92
CA GLU A 223 2.29 -12.68 14.99
C GLU A 223 2.31 -14.10 14.41
N LYS A 224 2.84 -15.04 15.18
CA LYS A 224 2.81 -16.45 14.78
C LYS A 224 1.42 -17.01 14.98
N PRO A 225 0.92 -17.82 14.03
CA PRO A 225 -0.32 -18.57 14.25
C PRO A 225 -0.28 -19.40 15.54
N ASP A 226 -1.41 -19.61 16.15
CA ASP A 226 -1.52 -20.39 17.38
C ASP A 226 -1.01 -21.83 17.15
N GLY A 227 -0.08 -22.26 18.00
CA GLY A 227 0.54 -23.59 17.91
C GLY A 227 1.53 -23.76 16.75
N TYR A 228 1.92 -22.70 16.05
CA TYR A 228 2.87 -22.75 14.93
C TYR A 228 4.27 -23.21 15.38
N SER A 229 4.79 -24.16 14.63
CA SER A 229 6.24 -24.44 14.51
C SER A 229 6.52 -24.93 13.08
N ASP A 230 7.77 -24.85 12.64
CA ASP A 230 8.15 -25.34 11.30
C ASP A 230 7.90 -26.85 11.17
N GLU A 231 8.05 -27.62 12.26
CA GLU A 231 7.72 -29.04 12.29
C GLU A 231 6.20 -29.28 12.12
N ALA A 232 5.35 -28.44 12.75
CA ALA A 232 3.89 -28.54 12.60
C ALA A 232 3.46 -28.18 11.17
N ALA A 233 4.09 -27.16 10.56
CA ALA A 233 3.82 -26.81 9.17
C ALA A 233 4.23 -27.92 8.19
N ARG A 234 5.40 -28.51 8.37
CA ARG A 234 5.84 -29.67 7.56
C ARG A 234 4.96 -30.92 7.76
N ALA A 235 4.46 -31.15 8.96
CA ALA A 235 3.52 -32.24 9.21
C ALA A 235 2.17 -32.00 8.49
N LEU A 236 1.69 -30.75 8.48
CA LEU A 236 0.51 -30.34 7.72
C LEU A 236 0.73 -30.51 6.21
N ILE A 237 1.89 -30.10 5.67
CA ILE A 237 2.22 -30.32 4.27
C ILE A 237 2.17 -31.82 3.92
N ALA A 238 2.81 -32.68 4.71
CA ALA A 238 2.80 -34.13 4.48
C ALA A 238 1.38 -34.74 4.54
N GLU A 239 0.49 -34.21 5.38
CA GLU A 239 -0.92 -34.58 5.41
C GLU A 239 -1.63 -34.18 4.12
N LEU A 240 -1.50 -32.92 3.68
CA LEU A 240 -2.10 -32.39 2.46
C LEU A 240 -1.58 -33.10 1.19
N GLU A 241 -0.28 -33.42 1.14
CA GLU A 241 0.28 -34.23 0.06
C GLU A 241 -0.34 -35.63 0.00
N SER A 242 -0.57 -36.26 1.16
CA SER A 242 -1.24 -37.56 1.23
C SER A 242 -2.72 -37.52 0.77
N GLU A 243 -3.32 -36.33 0.83
CA GLU A 243 -4.69 -36.04 0.38
C GLU A 243 -4.76 -35.55 -1.09
N GLY A 244 -3.63 -35.47 -1.80
CA GLY A 244 -3.54 -35.15 -3.20
C GLY A 244 -3.02 -33.75 -3.54
N CYS A 245 -2.68 -32.91 -2.55
CA CYS A 245 -2.07 -31.61 -2.78
C CYS A 245 -0.54 -31.75 -3.04
N THR A 246 -0.16 -32.54 -4.04
CA THR A 246 1.23 -32.71 -4.47
C THR A 246 1.54 -31.82 -5.67
N SER A 247 2.74 -31.26 -5.76
CA SER A 247 3.15 -30.46 -6.90
C SER A 247 3.25 -31.30 -8.16
N ASP A 248 2.76 -30.76 -9.29
CA ASP A 248 2.92 -31.36 -10.60
C ASP A 248 4.38 -31.25 -11.07
N SER A 249 4.76 -32.11 -12.04
CA SER A 249 6.04 -31.99 -12.73
C SER A 249 5.97 -31.01 -13.88
N ALA A 250 7.03 -30.25 -14.10
CA ALA A 250 7.17 -29.36 -15.24
C ALA A 250 7.08 -30.10 -16.59
N SER A 251 7.49 -31.39 -16.62
CA SER A 251 7.49 -32.21 -17.84
C SER A 251 6.10 -32.64 -18.32
N ASP A 252 5.08 -32.59 -17.47
CA ASP A 252 3.74 -33.09 -17.74
C ASP A 252 2.73 -31.97 -18.12
N SER A 253 3.21 -30.73 -18.27
CA SER A 253 2.38 -29.56 -18.55
C SER A 253 2.17 -29.32 -20.05
N ASP A 254 0.93 -28.98 -20.44
CA ASP A 254 0.55 -28.56 -21.81
C ASP A 254 0.19 -27.06 -21.76
N THR A 255 1.22 -26.24 -21.61
CA THR A 255 1.08 -24.79 -21.39
C THR A 255 0.78 -24.06 -22.71
N VAL A 256 0.05 -22.94 -22.59
CA VAL A 256 -0.13 -22.00 -23.72
C VAL A 256 1.16 -21.26 -24.03
N THR A 257 1.30 -20.84 -25.31
CA THR A 257 2.46 -20.04 -25.74
C THR A 257 2.49 -18.67 -25.11
N ASN A 258 1.32 -18.02 -24.98
CA ASN A 258 1.23 -16.70 -24.37
C ASN A 258 0.29 -16.74 -23.16
N PHE A 259 0.83 -16.47 -21.97
CA PHE A 259 0.05 -16.21 -20.76
C PHE A 259 0.23 -14.75 -20.36
N ILE A 260 -0.84 -13.96 -20.44
CA ILE A 260 -0.82 -12.52 -20.22
C ILE A 260 -1.74 -12.18 -19.04
N CYS A 261 -1.19 -11.61 -17.99
CA CYS A 261 -1.94 -11.12 -16.84
C CYS A 261 -1.90 -9.59 -16.80
N ILE A 262 -3.04 -8.94 -16.94
CA ILE A 262 -3.20 -7.49 -16.94
C ILE A 262 -3.97 -7.10 -15.68
N MET A 263 -3.31 -6.41 -14.78
CA MET A 263 -3.95 -5.75 -13.65
C MET A 263 -4.17 -4.28 -13.99
N ASP A 264 -5.43 -3.91 -14.17
CA ASP A 264 -5.81 -2.56 -14.59
C ASP A 264 -6.07 -1.67 -13.37
N GLU A 265 -5.30 -0.60 -13.27
CA GLU A 265 -5.36 0.39 -12.21
C GLU A 265 -6.77 0.96 -12.08
N SER A 266 -7.39 0.81 -10.92
CA SER A 266 -8.71 1.36 -10.56
C SER A 266 -9.86 1.00 -11.53
N PHE A 267 -9.77 -0.07 -12.31
CA PHE A 267 -10.86 -0.46 -13.20
C PHE A 267 -12.01 -1.08 -12.40
N ALA A 268 -13.18 -0.48 -12.48
CA ALA A 268 -14.38 -0.90 -11.78
C ALA A 268 -15.63 -0.66 -12.64
N ASP A 269 -16.54 -1.59 -12.58
CA ASP A 269 -17.84 -1.48 -13.24
C ASP A 269 -18.86 -0.81 -12.32
N LEU A 270 -19.17 0.47 -12.58
CA LEU A 270 -20.17 1.20 -11.81
C LEU A 270 -21.62 0.85 -12.22
N THR A 271 -21.84 0.15 -13.33
CA THR A 271 -23.19 -0.27 -13.76
C THR A 271 -23.77 -1.34 -12.86
N ARG A 272 -22.93 -2.04 -12.09
CA ARG A 272 -23.35 -3.06 -11.11
C ARG A 272 -24.21 -2.51 -9.97
N PHE A 273 -24.17 -1.22 -9.73
CA PHE A 273 -25.02 -0.59 -8.70
C PHE A 273 -26.39 -0.23 -9.28
N ASP A 274 -27.39 -1.07 -9.04
CA ASP A 274 -28.76 -0.91 -9.57
C ASP A 274 -29.38 0.46 -9.32
N SER A 275 -28.99 1.12 -8.21
CA SER A 275 -29.48 2.45 -7.86
C SER A 275 -28.85 3.54 -8.71
N LEU A 276 -27.62 3.34 -9.24
CA LEU A 276 -26.86 4.35 -9.99
C LEU A 276 -27.35 4.43 -11.43
N THR A 277 -27.77 5.63 -11.85
CA THR A 277 -28.27 5.83 -13.21
C THR A 277 -27.27 6.58 -14.08
N LEU A 278 -26.88 5.95 -15.20
CA LEU A 278 -25.96 6.48 -16.18
C LEU A 278 -26.67 6.82 -17.51
N SER A 279 -26.08 7.68 -18.33
CA SER A 279 -26.62 8.01 -19.65
C SER A 279 -26.44 6.92 -20.68
N GLU A 280 -25.38 6.12 -20.52
CA GLU A 280 -25.01 4.98 -21.35
C GLU A 280 -24.09 4.05 -20.54
N ASP A 281 -23.92 2.82 -20.99
CA ASP A 281 -22.97 1.87 -20.44
C ASP A 281 -21.53 2.35 -20.76
N PRO A 282 -20.65 2.53 -19.75
CA PRO A 282 -19.27 2.93 -19.99
C PRO A 282 -18.36 1.78 -20.46
N THR A 283 -18.77 0.51 -20.27
CA THR A 283 -17.95 -0.68 -20.52
C THR A 283 -18.69 -1.75 -21.32
N PRO A 284 -19.30 -1.38 -22.50
CA PRO A 284 -20.13 -2.29 -23.26
C PRO A 284 -19.36 -3.47 -23.86
N PHE A 285 -18.08 -3.32 -24.18
CA PHE A 285 -17.28 -4.43 -24.71
C PHE A 285 -17.03 -5.48 -23.63
N TYR A 286 -16.61 -5.08 -22.43
CA TYR A 286 -16.45 -6.00 -21.29
C TYR A 286 -17.75 -6.79 -21.03
N HIS A 287 -18.91 -6.14 -21.06
CA HIS A 287 -20.19 -6.82 -20.86
C HIS A 287 -20.53 -7.78 -21.99
N SER A 288 -20.07 -7.54 -23.21
CA SER A 288 -20.33 -8.37 -24.37
C SER A 288 -19.49 -9.66 -24.43
N LEU A 289 -18.39 -9.74 -23.66
CA LEU A 289 -17.50 -10.91 -23.66
C LEU A 289 -18.25 -12.11 -23.06
N THR A 290 -18.40 -13.18 -23.85
CA THR A 290 -19.10 -14.42 -23.46
C THR A 290 -18.44 -15.68 -24.01
N GLU A 291 -17.88 -15.63 -25.23
CA GLU A 291 -17.26 -16.78 -25.85
C GLU A 291 -15.84 -16.98 -25.33
N ASN A 292 -15.47 -18.22 -25.01
CA ASN A 292 -14.13 -18.56 -24.52
C ASN A 292 -13.69 -17.69 -23.33
N THR A 293 -14.65 -17.36 -22.44
CA THR A 293 -14.46 -16.39 -21.38
C THR A 293 -14.99 -16.92 -20.05
N ILE A 294 -14.14 -16.89 -19.03
CA ILE A 294 -14.54 -16.99 -17.62
C ILE A 294 -14.54 -15.56 -17.09
N LYS A 295 -15.67 -15.03 -16.64
CA LYS A 295 -15.72 -13.65 -16.13
C LYS A 295 -16.60 -13.53 -14.89
N GLY A 296 -16.40 -12.44 -14.16
CA GLY A 296 -17.17 -12.15 -12.98
C GLY A 296 -16.55 -11.02 -12.16
N GLN A 297 -16.56 -11.20 -10.85
CA GLN A 297 -16.15 -10.21 -9.90
C GLN A 297 -14.99 -10.74 -9.03
N MET A 298 -13.92 -9.97 -8.93
CA MET A 298 -12.81 -10.24 -8.01
C MET A 298 -13.02 -9.43 -6.73
N VAL A 299 -12.89 -10.07 -5.57
CA VAL A 299 -12.84 -9.37 -4.28
C VAL A 299 -11.39 -8.98 -4.00
N SER A 300 -11.13 -7.68 -4.04
CA SER A 300 -9.82 -7.10 -3.77
C SER A 300 -9.55 -7.02 -2.26
N PRO A 301 -8.31 -7.19 -1.79
CA PRO A 301 -7.94 -6.95 -0.38
C PRO A 301 -7.97 -5.47 0.01
N VAL A 302 -8.14 -4.56 -0.94
CA VAL A 302 -8.05 -3.11 -0.75
C VAL A 302 -9.11 -2.36 -1.56
N THR A 303 -9.38 -1.12 -1.18
CA THR A 303 -10.24 -0.20 -1.93
C THR A 303 -9.61 1.19 -2.01
N GLY A 304 -9.72 1.86 -3.16
CA GLY A 304 -9.23 3.23 -3.37
C GLY A 304 -7.71 3.40 -3.36
N GLY A 305 -6.95 2.30 -3.44
CA GLY A 305 -5.48 2.29 -3.46
C GLY A 305 -4.90 1.05 -2.77
N GLY A 306 -3.62 0.79 -2.99
CA GLY A 306 -2.94 -0.37 -2.41
C GLY A 306 -2.61 -1.47 -3.42
N THR A 307 -2.47 -1.09 -4.67
CA THR A 307 -2.16 -1.91 -5.86
C THR A 307 -1.20 -3.07 -5.58
N ALA A 308 -0.08 -2.82 -4.91
CA ALA A 308 0.91 -3.87 -4.59
C ALA A 308 0.39 -5.00 -3.67
N SER A 309 -0.70 -4.79 -2.93
CA SER A 309 -1.33 -5.84 -2.14
C SER A 309 -2.12 -6.81 -3.04
N VAL A 310 -2.73 -6.28 -4.09
CA VAL A 310 -3.46 -7.07 -5.09
C VAL A 310 -2.49 -7.85 -5.98
N GLU A 311 -1.40 -7.20 -6.44
CA GLU A 311 -0.31 -7.87 -7.14
C GLU A 311 0.23 -9.06 -6.34
N PHE A 312 0.48 -8.84 -5.05
CA PHE A 312 1.01 -9.87 -4.16
C PHE A 312 0.05 -11.06 -4.03
N GLU A 313 -1.24 -10.80 -3.79
CA GLU A 313 -2.23 -11.88 -3.70
C GLU A 313 -2.36 -12.64 -5.02
N ALA A 314 -2.54 -11.94 -6.14
CA ALA A 314 -2.76 -12.56 -7.44
C ALA A 314 -1.54 -13.37 -7.94
N LEU A 315 -0.32 -12.90 -7.68
CA LEU A 315 0.90 -13.59 -8.13
C LEU A 315 1.33 -14.74 -7.24
N THR A 316 1.01 -14.73 -5.93
CA THR A 316 1.56 -15.69 -4.97
C THR A 316 0.52 -16.61 -4.34
N GLY A 317 -0.76 -16.25 -4.41
CA GLY A 317 -1.81 -16.92 -3.64
C GLY A 317 -1.74 -16.66 -2.12
N CYS A 318 -0.80 -15.83 -1.65
CA CYS A 318 -0.81 -15.37 -0.27
C CYS A 318 -1.94 -14.37 -0.06
N ASN A 319 -2.45 -14.27 1.18
CA ASN A 319 -3.57 -13.40 1.50
C ASN A 319 -3.15 -12.30 2.49
N MET A 320 -3.53 -11.05 2.20
CA MET A 320 -3.23 -9.91 3.06
C MET A 320 -3.97 -9.94 4.41
N THR A 321 -4.99 -10.79 4.56
CA THR A 321 -5.73 -10.98 5.83
C THR A 321 -4.82 -11.45 6.95
N TYR A 322 -3.88 -12.34 6.64
CA TYR A 322 -2.93 -12.92 7.61
C TYR A 322 -1.68 -12.07 7.85
N LEU A 323 -1.59 -10.91 7.23
CA LEU A 323 -0.49 -9.96 7.44
C LEU A 323 -1.00 -8.73 8.21
N PRO A 324 -0.16 -8.02 8.96
CA PRO A 324 -0.60 -6.86 9.71
C PRO A 324 -1.25 -5.80 8.80
N SER A 325 -2.40 -5.29 9.24
CA SER A 325 -3.18 -4.32 8.48
C SER A 325 -2.35 -3.11 8.04
N GLY A 326 -2.48 -2.73 6.78
CA GLY A 326 -1.80 -1.59 6.18
C GLY A 326 -0.32 -1.78 5.89
N THR A 327 0.19 -2.98 6.00
CA THR A 327 1.54 -3.31 5.53
C THR A 327 1.55 -3.56 4.02
N VAL A 328 2.71 -3.45 3.41
CA VAL A 328 2.93 -3.75 2.00
C VAL A 328 3.89 -4.92 1.92
N ALA A 329 3.40 -6.07 1.46
CA ALA A 329 4.17 -7.30 1.41
C ALA A 329 5.47 -7.15 0.61
N TYR A 330 5.45 -6.45 -0.51
CA TYR A 330 6.58 -6.13 -1.37
C TYR A 330 7.72 -5.38 -0.66
N GLN A 331 7.40 -4.65 0.41
CA GLN A 331 8.40 -3.90 1.17
C GLN A 331 8.91 -4.65 2.39
N LEU A 332 8.12 -5.60 2.93
CA LEU A 332 8.33 -6.15 4.26
C LEU A 332 8.56 -7.65 4.32
N TYR A 333 7.88 -8.44 3.47
CA TYR A 333 7.72 -9.85 3.76
C TYR A 333 8.21 -10.81 2.68
N LEU A 334 8.50 -10.34 1.46
CA LEU A 334 9.03 -11.22 0.43
C LEU A 334 10.40 -11.77 0.82
N THR A 335 10.57 -13.08 0.68
CA THR A 335 11.84 -13.79 0.85
C THR A 335 12.71 -13.65 -0.40
N GLU A 336 13.93 -14.18 -0.38
CA GLU A 336 14.83 -14.17 -1.56
C GLU A 336 14.23 -14.97 -2.74
N ARG A 337 13.44 -16.00 -2.45
CA ARG A 337 12.70 -16.81 -3.43
C ARG A 337 11.27 -16.99 -2.92
N THR A 338 10.35 -16.22 -3.44
CA THR A 338 8.92 -16.30 -3.07
C THR A 338 8.16 -17.06 -4.17
N PRO A 339 7.40 -18.12 -3.83
CA PRO A 339 6.54 -18.84 -4.78
C PRO A 339 5.60 -17.88 -5.49
N SER A 340 5.50 -18.01 -6.80
CA SER A 340 4.69 -17.12 -7.64
C SER A 340 4.45 -17.70 -9.03
N LEU A 341 3.55 -17.12 -9.81
CA LEU A 341 3.36 -17.48 -11.22
C LEU A 341 4.65 -17.32 -12.04
N ALA A 342 5.47 -16.31 -11.75
CA ALA A 342 6.76 -16.12 -12.43
C ALA A 342 7.79 -17.21 -12.06
N GLN A 343 7.78 -17.74 -10.83
CA GLN A 343 8.61 -18.89 -10.45
C GLN A 343 8.19 -20.17 -11.19
N ILE A 344 6.89 -20.34 -11.47
CA ILE A 344 6.39 -21.47 -12.27
C ILE A 344 6.84 -21.29 -13.72
N ALA A 345 6.66 -20.12 -14.32
CA ALA A 345 7.15 -19.80 -15.65
C ALA A 345 8.65 -20.10 -15.79
N LYS A 346 9.44 -19.70 -14.80
CA LYS A 346 10.87 -19.96 -14.75
C LYS A 346 11.21 -21.46 -14.70
N ALA A 347 10.46 -22.27 -13.93
CA ALA A 347 10.64 -23.72 -13.88
C ALA A 347 10.35 -24.39 -15.22
N LEU A 348 9.42 -23.81 -16.01
CA LEU A 348 9.06 -24.25 -17.35
C LEU A 348 9.99 -23.73 -18.46
N ASN A 349 10.98 -22.91 -18.14
CA ASN A 349 11.77 -22.12 -19.10
C ASN A 349 10.92 -21.20 -20.01
N VAL A 350 9.77 -20.75 -19.51
CA VAL A 350 8.92 -19.73 -20.13
C VAL A 350 9.50 -18.36 -19.82
N ARG A 351 9.69 -17.53 -20.82
CA ARG A 351 10.20 -16.16 -20.66
C ARG A 351 9.22 -15.30 -19.88
N SER A 352 9.61 -14.80 -18.71
CA SER A 352 8.75 -14.00 -17.83
C SER A 352 9.13 -12.53 -17.83
N SER A 353 8.14 -11.64 -18.04
CA SER A 353 8.32 -10.19 -18.07
C SER A 353 7.31 -9.48 -17.18
N ALA A 354 7.77 -8.57 -16.32
CA ALA A 354 6.92 -7.63 -15.62
C ALA A 354 6.96 -6.27 -16.35
N TYR A 355 5.81 -5.67 -16.60
CA TYR A 355 5.70 -4.42 -17.33
C TYR A 355 4.79 -3.43 -16.60
N HIS A 356 5.27 -2.20 -16.42
CA HIS A 356 4.52 -1.11 -15.78
C HIS A 356 4.89 0.24 -16.42
N PRO A 357 3.99 0.91 -17.17
CA PRO A 357 4.26 2.13 -17.92
C PRO A 357 4.36 3.37 -17.02
N TYR A 358 5.06 3.24 -15.90
CA TYR A 358 5.31 4.31 -14.95
C TYR A 358 6.65 4.10 -14.24
N LYS A 359 6.88 4.82 -13.14
CA LYS A 359 8.19 4.85 -12.46
C LYS A 359 8.50 3.56 -11.71
N SER A 360 9.69 3.05 -11.93
CA SER A 360 10.26 1.86 -11.28
C SER A 360 10.35 1.96 -9.74
N SER A 361 10.40 3.18 -9.21
CA SER A 361 10.54 3.42 -7.76
C SER A 361 9.28 3.13 -6.94
N GLY A 362 8.13 2.86 -7.59
CA GLY A 362 6.87 2.56 -6.92
C GLY A 362 6.90 1.20 -6.20
N TRP A 363 6.34 1.13 -4.99
CA TRP A 363 6.08 -0.11 -4.24
C TRP A 363 7.26 -1.05 -3.99
N ASN A 364 8.51 -0.68 -4.30
CA ASN A 364 9.68 -1.56 -4.27
C ASN A 364 9.63 -2.69 -5.34
N ARG A 365 8.92 -2.46 -6.45
CA ARG A 365 8.69 -3.47 -7.50
C ARG A 365 9.97 -4.10 -8.04
N ILE A 366 11.03 -3.32 -8.26
CA ILE A 366 12.31 -3.88 -8.76
C ILE A 366 12.77 -5.06 -7.90
N THR A 367 12.82 -4.87 -6.57
CA THR A 367 13.23 -5.96 -5.67
C THR A 367 12.16 -7.04 -5.54
N ALA A 368 10.88 -6.64 -5.55
CA ALA A 368 9.77 -7.58 -5.41
C ALA A 368 9.69 -8.53 -6.61
N TYR A 369 9.74 -8.02 -7.82
CA TYR A 369 9.66 -8.84 -9.04
C TYR A 369 10.89 -9.73 -9.23
N ASP A 370 12.08 -9.28 -8.82
CA ASP A 370 13.28 -10.12 -8.76
C ASP A 370 13.05 -11.32 -7.83
N ARG A 371 12.52 -11.11 -6.62
CA ARG A 371 12.20 -12.17 -5.65
C ARG A 371 11.06 -13.08 -6.07
N LEU A 372 10.11 -12.55 -6.84
CA LEU A 372 9.03 -13.32 -7.46
C LEU A 372 9.49 -14.12 -8.68
N GLY A 373 10.69 -13.85 -9.21
CA GLY A 373 11.34 -14.67 -10.22
C GLY A 373 11.18 -14.20 -11.67
N PHE A 374 10.72 -12.96 -11.91
CA PHE A 374 10.66 -12.40 -13.27
C PHE A 374 12.05 -12.27 -13.89
N ASP A 375 12.19 -12.67 -15.15
CA ASP A 375 13.44 -12.59 -15.90
C ASP A 375 13.76 -11.17 -16.35
N SER A 376 12.73 -10.36 -16.63
CA SER A 376 12.90 -8.97 -17.07
C SER A 376 11.80 -8.07 -16.53
N GLN A 377 12.13 -6.77 -16.38
CA GLN A 377 11.20 -5.76 -15.87
C GLN A 377 11.32 -4.49 -16.71
N TYR A 378 10.19 -3.94 -17.14
CA TYR A 378 10.12 -2.75 -17.98
C TYR A 378 9.30 -1.65 -17.31
N TYR A 379 9.90 -0.47 -17.19
CA TYR A 379 9.29 0.73 -16.59
C TYR A 379 9.51 1.95 -17.48
N GLU A 380 8.72 3.01 -17.30
CA GLU A 380 8.89 4.26 -18.05
C GLU A 380 10.29 4.88 -17.87
N ASP A 381 10.91 4.73 -16.72
CA ASP A 381 12.19 5.33 -16.35
C ASP A 381 13.34 4.33 -16.23
N ASN A 382 13.09 3.03 -16.38
CA ASN A 382 14.10 2.00 -16.17
C ASN A 382 13.72 0.67 -16.86
N THR A 383 14.75 -0.11 -17.20
CA THR A 383 14.61 -1.52 -17.62
C THR A 383 15.61 -2.34 -16.80
N VAL A 384 15.16 -3.46 -16.23
CA VAL A 384 15.98 -4.37 -15.44
C VAL A 384 16.03 -5.71 -16.17
N ASP A 385 17.23 -6.19 -16.45
CA ASP A 385 17.54 -7.48 -17.13
C ASP A 385 16.88 -7.69 -18.50
N GLY A 386 16.11 -6.74 -19.00
CA GLY A 386 15.47 -6.72 -20.32
C GLY A 386 16.37 -6.09 -21.37
N THR A 387 17.32 -6.84 -21.93
CA THR A 387 18.29 -6.28 -22.90
C THR A 387 17.84 -6.33 -24.35
N ASP A 388 16.84 -7.16 -24.67
CA ASP A 388 16.47 -7.49 -26.04
C ASP A 388 15.40 -6.55 -26.60
N ILE A 389 14.65 -5.86 -25.73
CA ILE A 389 13.54 -4.99 -26.11
C ILE A 389 13.81 -3.59 -25.56
N THR A 390 13.86 -2.60 -26.45
CA THR A 390 13.89 -1.20 -26.04
C THR A 390 12.47 -0.67 -26.00
N MET A 391 11.97 -0.35 -24.80
CA MET A 391 10.69 0.33 -24.62
C MET A 391 10.89 1.82 -24.78
N ASP A 392 10.29 2.43 -25.80
CA ASP A 392 10.26 3.89 -25.98
C ASP A 392 8.91 4.44 -25.56
N TYR A 393 8.91 5.26 -24.54
CA TYR A 393 7.72 5.89 -23.95
C TYR A 393 7.48 7.33 -24.43
N THR A 394 8.36 7.85 -25.30
CA THR A 394 8.40 9.29 -25.65
C THR A 394 7.15 9.71 -26.42
N ASP A 395 6.71 8.89 -27.36
CA ASP A 395 5.59 9.19 -28.27
C ASP A 395 4.32 8.36 -27.95
N MET A 396 4.25 7.70 -26.80
CA MET A 396 3.08 6.93 -26.42
C MET A 396 1.87 7.82 -26.17
N GLU A 397 0.70 7.40 -26.62
CA GLU A 397 -0.54 8.08 -26.29
C GLU A 397 -0.74 8.15 -24.79
N ARG A 398 -1.26 9.30 -24.34
CA ARG A 398 -1.55 9.51 -22.92
C ARG A 398 -2.97 10.01 -22.73
N LYS A 399 -3.64 9.45 -21.74
CA LYS A 399 -4.86 10.01 -21.18
C LYS A 399 -4.50 10.76 -19.90
N ARG A 400 -4.91 12.01 -19.80
CA ARG A 400 -4.38 12.91 -18.76
C ARG A 400 -2.85 12.99 -18.82
N GLY A 401 -2.13 12.52 -17.84
CA GLY A 401 -0.66 12.47 -17.80
C GLY A 401 -0.07 11.08 -17.83
N PHE A 402 -0.93 10.03 -17.86
CA PHE A 402 -0.52 8.63 -17.84
C PHE A 402 -0.56 8.02 -19.25
N VAL A 403 0.24 7.01 -19.51
CA VAL A 403 0.17 6.20 -20.73
C VAL A 403 -1.24 5.63 -20.81
N SER A 404 -1.86 5.69 -22.00
CA SER A 404 -3.19 5.11 -22.23
C SER A 404 -3.11 3.58 -22.28
N ASP A 405 -4.18 2.89 -21.88
CA ASP A 405 -4.23 1.43 -21.92
C ASP A 405 -4.07 0.90 -23.35
N SER A 406 -4.60 1.60 -24.37
CA SER A 406 -4.38 1.25 -25.76
C SER A 406 -2.89 1.25 -26.14
N ALA A 407 -2.14 2.30 -25.75
CA ALA A 407 -0.70 2.37 -25.99
C ALA A 407 0.10 1.40 -25.11
N ASP A 408 -0.40 1.10 -23.91
CA ASP A 408 0.16 0.11 -22.98
C ASP A 408 0.05 -1.29 -23.59
N PHE A 409 -1.11 -1.66 -24.09
CA PHE A 409 -1.35 -2.98 -24.72
C PHE A 409 -0.56 -3.18 -26.00
N GLU A 410 -0.27 -2.14 -26.77
CA GLU A 410 0.66 -2.23 -27.90
C GLU A 410 2.06 -2.71 -27.49
N ARG A 411 2.47 -2.47 -26.24
CA ARG A 411 3.75 -2.97 -25.71
C ARG A 411 3.68 -4.44 -25.32
N LEU A 412 2.50 -4.92 -24.91
CA LEU A 412 2.28 -6.37 -24.72
C LEU A 412 2.49 -7.13 -26.04
N TYR A 413 1.99 -6.58 -27.17
CA TYR A 413 2.22 -7.17 -28.49
C TYR A 413 3.72 -7.28 -28.79
N GLN A 414 4.52 -6.26 -28.48
CA GLN A 414 5.97 -6.30 -28.70
C GLN A 414 6.66 -7.37 -27.84
N LEU A 415 6.19 -7.58 -26.58
CA LEU A 415 6.75 -8.61 -25.70
C LEU A 415 6.44 -10.03 -26.22
N THR A 416 5.20 -10.28 -26.65
CA THR A 416 4.80 -11.57 -27.19
C THR A 416 5.44 -11.83 -28.56
N ASP A 417 5.54 -10.82 -29.44
CA ASP A 417 6.23 -10.93 -30.73
C ASP A 417 7.72 -11.24 -30.55
N ALA A 418 8.39 -10.61 -29.61
CA ALA A 418 9.80 -10.87 -29.31
C ALA A 418 10.04 -12.29 -28.77
N ALA A 419 9.13 -12.81 -27.94
CA ALA A 419 9.20 -14.20 -27.49
C ALA A 419 8.99 -15.17 -28.64
N LYS A 420 8.00 -14.92 -29.52
CA LYS A 420 7.75 -15.68 -30.74
C LYS A 420 8.95 -15.69 -31.67
N GLU A 421 9.59 -14.54 -31.92
CA GLU A 421 10.81 -14.43 -32.74
C GLU A 421 11.98 -15.23 -32.14
N ALA A 422 12.07 -15.32 -30.83
CA ALA A 422 13.06 -16.13 -30.11
C ALA A 422 12.70 -17.63 -30.10
N GLY A 423 11.46 -18.01 -30.43
CA GLY A 423 10.94 -19.37 -30.32
C GLY A 423 10.70 -19.78 -28.88
N GLU A 424 10.33 -18.85 -28.04
CA GLU A 424 10.08 -19.01 -26.61
C GLU A 424 8.60 -18.78 -26.30
N ASP A 425 8.06 -19.53 -25.34
CA ASP A 425 6.78 -19.19 -24.70
C ASP A 425 6.96 -18.00 -23.76
N CYS A 426 5.89 -17.24 -23.49
CA CYS A 426 5.99 -16.08 -22.61
C CYS A 426 4.89 -15.99 -21.57
N PHE A 427 5.29 -15.48 -20.40
CA PHE A 427 4.44 -14.99 -19.32
C PHE A 427 4.66 -13.49 -19.15
N VAL A 428 3.60 -12.71 -19.27
CA VAL A 428 3.67 -11.26 -19.05
C VAL A 428 2.73 -10.85 -17.92
N PHE A 429 3.25 -10.12 -16.93
CA PHE A 429 2.46 -9.45 -15.92
C PHE A 429 2.53 -7.94 -16.14
N ASN A 430 1.41 -7.35 -16.50
CA ASN A 430 1.27 -5.92 -16.76
C ASN A 430 0.46 -5.24 -15.67
N VAL A 431 0.91 -4.05 -15.25
CA VAL A 431 0.19 -3.18 -14.32
C VAL A 431 0.01 -1.82 -14.97
N THR A 432 -1.22 -1.48 -15.35
CA THR A 432 -1.51 -0.24 -16.08
C THR A 432 -1.47 1.01 -15.20
N MET A 433 -1.67 2.19 -15.78
CA MET A 433 -1.67 3.47 -15.05
C MET A 433 -2.77 4.45 -15.48
N GLN A 434 -3.46 4.21 -16.60
CA GLN A 434 -4.38 5.17 -17.19
C GLN A 434 -5.43 5.68 -16.20
N ASN A 435 -6.02 4.77 -15.42
CA ASN A 435 -7.15 5.07 -14.54
C ASN A 435 -6.73 5.55 -13.13
N HIS A 436 -5.42 5.68 -12.87
CA HIS A 436 -4.92 6.12 -11.56
C HIS A 436 -5.61 7.39 -11.08
N SER A 437 -5.83 7.53 -9.79
CA SER A 437 -6.60 8.58 -9.14
C SER A 437 -6.17 10.03 -9.49
N GLY A 438 -6.97 11.01 -9.08
CA GLY A 438 -6.82 12.43 -9.41
C GLY A 438 -7.85 12.89 -10.44
N TYR A 439 -9.12 12.54 -10.24
CA TYR A 439 -10.24 12.86 -11.16
C TYR A 439 -10.84 14.26 -10.97
N ASP A 440 -10.19 15.12 -10.18
CA ASP A 440 -10.67 16.44 -9.79
C ASP A 440 -10.48 17.53 -10.86
N ARG A 441 -9.75 17.21 -11.96
CA ARG A 441 -9.44 18.14 -13.05
C ARG A 441 -9.97 17.66 -14.38
N SER A 442 -10.47 18.61 -15.20
CA SER A 442 -10.83 18.33 -16.59
C SER A 442 -9.59 18.35 -17.48
N TRP A 443 -9.53 17.40 -18.41
CA TRP A 443 -8.41 17.24 -19.31
C TRP A 443 -8.87 17.31 -20.77
N SER A 444 -8.14 18.03 -21.62
CA SER A 444 -8.46 18.18 -23.04
C SER A 444 -8.26 16.91 -23.86
N ASN A 445 -7.42 15.99 -23.37
CA ASN A 445 -7.12 14.69 -23.99
C ASN A 445 -7.95 13.53 -23.41
N LEU A 446 -9.04 13.83 -22.69
CA LEU A 446 -9.99 12.85 -22.19
C LEU A 446 -11.40 13.25 -22.64
N ARG A 447 -12.01 12.45 -23.50
CA ARG A 447 -13.36 12.69 -24.01
C ARG A 447 -14.38 12.16 -23.00
N THR A 448 -15.30 13.00 -22.55
CA THR A 448 -16.43 12.57 -21.74
C THR A 448 -17.35 11.67 -22.57
N THR A 449 -17.74 10.54 -22.01
CA THR A 449 -18.68 9.56 -22.57
C THR A 449 -19.89 9.48 -21.64
N ALA A 450 -20.05 8.40 -20.88
CA ALA A 450 -21.12 8.23 -19.91
C ALA A 450 -21.16 9.34 -18.84
N THR A 451 -22.36 9.71 -18.42
CA THR A 451 -22.61 10.75 -17.41
C THR A 451 -23.63 10.29 -16.41
N LEU A 452 -23.56 10.82 -15.19
CA LEU A 452 -24.58 10.60 -14.17
C LEU A 452 -25.92 11.24 -14.59
N THR A 453 -27.02 10.53 -14.34
CA THR A 453 -28.39 11.00 -14.65
C THR A 453 -29.27 10.94 -13.39
N GLY A 454 -30.55 11.34 -13.50
CA GLY A 454 -31.49 11.29 -12.38
C GLY A 454 -31.03 12.09 -11.17
N ASP A 455 -31.16 11.51 -10.00
CA ASP A 455 -30.85 12.13 -8.70
C ASP A 455 -29.34 12.28 -8.45
N TYR A 456 -28.49 11.66 -9.26
CA TYR A 456 -27.02 11.73 -9.16
C TYR A 456 -26.42 12.90 -9.93
N LYS A 457 -27.19 13.49 -10.86
CA LYS A 457 -26.73 14.61 -11.70
C LYS A 457 -26.55 15.88 -10.89
N ASN A 458 -25.52 16.66 -11.21
CA ASN A 458 -25.19 17.96 -10.60
C ASN A 458 -24.88 17.89 -9.09
N LYS A 459 -24.55 16.75 -8.55
CA LYS A 459 -24.02 16.59 -7.19
C LYS A 459 -22.54 17.01 -7.11
N SER A 460 -22.01 17.14 -5.91
CA SER A 460 -20.61 17.52 -5.66
C SER A 460 -19.60 16.57 -6.32
N TYR A 461 -19.95 15.29 -6.44
CA TYR A 461 -19.14 14.23 -7.03
C TYR A 461 -19.35 14.03 -8.55
N ASP A 462 -20.30 14.71 -9.17
CA ASP A 462 -20.66 14.50 -10.60
C ASP A 462 -19.46 14.70 -11.53
N SER A 463 -18.67 15.75 -11.32
CA SER A 463 -17.50 16.05 -12.15
C SER A 463 -16.41 14.98 -12.04
N THR A 464 -16.11 14.53 -10.83
CA THR A 464 -15.07 13.50 -10.58
C THR A 464 -15.50 12.15 -11.14
N THR A 465 -16.75 11.77 -10.91
CA THR A 465 -17.30 10.51 -11.42
C THR A 465 -17.32 10.48 -12.95
N ARG A 466 -17.69 11.57 -13.61
CA ARG A 466 -17.63 11.66 -15.09
C ARG A 466 -16.22 11.51 -15.65
N GLN A 467 -15.19 12.05 -14.96
CA GLN A 467 -13.81 11.84 -15.40
C GLN A 467 -13.44 10.36 -15.30
N TYR A 468 -13.83 9.70 -14.23
CA TYR A 468 -13.61 8.28 -14.05
C TYR A 468 -14.34 7.43 -15.10
N LEU A 469 -15.63 7.67 -15.35
CA LEU A 469 -16.40 6.96 -16.37
C LEU A 469 -15.78 7.11 -17.77
N ALA A 470 -15.23 8.28 -18.09
CA ALA A 470 -14.54 8.49 -19.36
C ALA A 470 -13.22 7.70 -19.48
N LEU A 471 -12.53 7.45 -18.36
CA LEU A 471 -11.35 6.59 -18.32
C LEU A 471 -11.75 5.12 -18.47
N ALA A 472 -12.75 4.66 -17.74
CA ALA A 472 -13.27 3.29 -17.86
C ALA A 472 -13.72 2.98 -19.30
N SER A 473 -14.40 3.94 -19.97
CA SER A 473 -14.75 3.79 -21.41
C SER A 473 -13.53 3.73 -22.33
N ALA A 474 -12.46 4.43 -21.99
CA ALA A 474 -11.23 4.35 -22.78
C ALA A 474 -10.53 3.00 -22.59
N THR A 475 -10.53 2.44 -21.36
CA THR A 475 -10.06 1.08 -21.09
C THR A 475 -10.89 0.05 -21.85
N ASP A 476 -12.23 0.16 -21.84
CA ASP A 476 -13.12 -0.76 -22.54
C ASP A 476 -12.84 -0.80 -24.06
N SER A 477 -12.57 0.37 -24.65
CA SER A 477 -12.15 0.44 -26.06
C SER A 477 -10.79 -0.22 -26.30
N ALA A 478 -9.84 -0.04 -25.37
CA ALA A 478 -8.53 -0.69 -25.46
C ALA A 478 -8.63 -2.22 -25.30
N LEU A 479 -9.57 -2.71 -24.49
CA LEU A 479 -9.86 -4.14 -24.35
C LEU A 479 -10.41 -4.73 -25.65
N GLU A 480 -11.29 -4.01 -26.38
CA GLU A 480 -11.76 -4.43 -27.70
C GLU A 480 -10.60 -4.57 -28.69
N GLU A 481 -9.67 -3.62 -28.70
CA GLU A 481 -8.46 -3.67 -29.53
C GLU A 481 -7.55 -4.86 -29.14
N LEU A 482 -7.34 -5.09 -27.84
CA LEU A 482 -6.53 -6.17 -27.29
C LEU A 482 -7.07 -7.55 -27.71
N ILE A 483 -8.36 -7.79 -27.45
CA ILE A 483 -8.99 -9.09 -27.77
C ILE A 483 -9.07 -9.31 -29.28
N THR A 484 -9.32 -8.24 -30.05
CA THR A 484 -9.29 -8.32 -31.53
C THR A 484 -7.90 -8.73 -32.04
N HIS A 485 -6.83 -8.14 -31.46
CA HIS A 485 -5.46 -8.49 -31.82
C HIS A 485 -5.17 -9.97 -31.54
N TYR A 486 -5.36 -10.45 -30.31
CA TYR A 486 -5.03 -11.83 -29.94
C TYR A 486 -5.99 -12.87 -30.51
N SER A 487 -7.19 -12.50 -30.94
CA SER A 487 -8.07 -13.37 -31.72
C SER A 487 -7.52 -13.71 -33.12
N ALA A 488 -6.61 -12.88 -33.63
CA ALA A 488 -5.95 -13.09 -34.91
C ALA A 488 -4.56 -13.79 -34.80
N VAL A 489 -4.08 -14.00 -33.58
CA VAL A 489 -2.81 -14.68 -33.28
C VAL A 489 -3.03 -16.18 -33.29
N GLU A 490 -2.14 -16.93 -33.98
CA GLU A 490 -2.24 -18.39 -34.11
C GLU A 490 -1.76 -19.14 -32.85
N GLU A 491 -0.86 -18.53 -32.09
CA GLU A 491 -0.31 -19.11 -30.87
C GLU A 491 -1.39 -19.17 -29.77
N PRO A 492 -1.56 -20.31 -29.08
CA PRO A 492 -2.46 -20.42 -27.94
C PRO A 492 -2.19 -19.34 -26.90
N THR A 493 -3.19 -18.52 -26.64
CA THR A 493 -3.08 -17.33 -25.78
C THR A 493 -4.18 -17.33 -24.73
N VAL A 494 -3.80 -17.13 -23.48
CA VAL A 494 -4.71 -16.87 -22.36
C VAL A 494 -4.43 -15.47 -21.80
N ILE A 495 -5.48 -14.69 -21.64
CA ILE A 495 -5.43 -13.34 -21.06
C ILE A 495 -6.27 -13.33 -19.78
N LEU A 496 -5.63 -13.08 -18.65
CA LEU A 496 -6.28 -12.63 -17.43
C LEU A 496 -6.29 -11.10 -17.40
N PHE A 497 -7.46 -10.49 -17.27
CA PHE A 497 -7.64 -9.07 -17.03
C PHE A 497 -8.46 -8.85 -15.76
N PHE A 498 -8.06 -7.93 -14.88
CA PHE A 498 -8.79 -7.59 -13.67
C PHE A 498 -8.48 -6.18 -13.18
N GLY A 499 -9.46 -5.50 -12.59
CA GLY A 499 -9.23 -4.25 -11.89
C GLY A 499 -8.62 -4.50 -10.51
N ASP A 500 -7.63 -3.70 -10.11
CA ASP A 500 -6.95 -3.92 -8.83
C ASP A 500 -7.80 -3.52 -7.62
N HIS A 501 -8.50 -2.41 -7.68
CA HIS A 501 -9.40 -1.92 -6.62
C HIS A 501 -10.42 -0.92 -7.15
N GLN A 502 -11.47 -0.69 -6.38
CA GLN A 502 -12.42 0.38 -6.65
C GLN A 502 -11.71 1.76 -6.70
N PRO A 503 -12.10 2.66 -7.61
CA PRO A 503 -11.55 4.00 -7.68
C PRO A 503 -11.87 4.79 -6.40
N PRO A 504 -10.98 5.69 -5.94
CA PRO A 504 -11.23 6.54 -4.78
C PRO A 504 -12.23 7.67 -5.11
N LEU A 505 -13.47 7.29 -5.39
CA LEU A 505 -14.58 8.23 -5.60
C LEU A 505 -15.12 8.77 -4.26
N SER A 506 -15.99 9.78 -4.35
CA SER A 506 -16.52 10.44 -3.17
C SER A 506 -17.36 9.50 -2.29
N ASN A 507 -17.15 9.53 -0.98
CA ASN A 507 -18.02 8.86 -0.02
C ASN A 507 -19.49 9.33 -0.12
N ASP A 508 -19.75 10.56 -0.60
CA ASP A 508 -21.10 11.05 -0.84
C ASP A 508 -21.78 10.29 -2.00
N LEU A 509 -21.03 9.91 -3.04
CA LEU A 509 -21.55 9.05 -4.10
C LEU A 509 -22.00 7.71 -3.55
N TYR A 510 -21.13 7.03 -2.81
CA TYR A 510 -21.47 5.73 -2.23
C TYR A 510 -22.59 5.82 -1.19
N ARG A 511 -22.69 6.92 -0.42
CA ARG A 511 -23.81 7.16 0.47
C ARG A 511 -25.12 7.30 -0.32
N ASP A 512 -25.11 8.01 -1.45
CA ASP A 512 -26.31 8.16 -2.29
C ASP A 512 -26.67 6.82 -2.97
N ILE A 513 -25.67 6.01 -3.39
CA ILE A 513 -25.87 4.67 -3.98
C ILE A 513 -26.56 3.74 -2.98
N TYR A 514 -26.06 3.63 -1.76
CA TYR A 514 -26.59 2.70 -0.75
C TYR A 514 -27.73 3.29 0.08
N GLY A 515 -27.96 4.61 0.02
CA GLY A 515 -28.93 5.31 0.89
C GLY A 515 -28.55 5.27 2.38
N LYS A 516 -27.29 4.92 2.71
CA LYS A 516 -26.79 4.68 4.06
C LYS A 516 -25.39 5.28 4.24
N ALA A 517 -25.04 5.67 5.47
CA ALA A 517 -23.66 5.97 5.84
C ALA A 517 -22.82 4.68 5.90
N LEU A 518 -21.49 4.81 5.87
CA LEU A 518 -20.58 3.65 5.84
C LEU A 518 -20.75 2.71 7.03
N ASP A 519 -20.98 3.26 8.20
CA ASP A 519 -21.17 2.55 9.47
C ASP A 519 -22.57 1.91 9.65
N GLU A 520 -23.48 2.16 8.69
CA GLU A 520 -24.83 1.61 8.66
C GLU A 520 -24.98 0.50 7.61
N ARG A 521 -23.94 0.21 6.82
CA ARG A 521 -24.00 -0.80 5.75
C ARG A 521 -23.90 -2.21 6.30
N SER A 522 -24.56 -3.14 5.59
CA SER A 522 -24.39 -4.57 5.85
C SER A 522 -23.02 -5.06 5.38
N ASP A 523 -22.60 -6.26 5.82
CA ASP A 523 -21.33 -6.85 5.39
C ASP A 523 -21.29 -7.09 3.87
N GLU A 524 -22.41 -7.45 3.27
CA GLU A 524 -22.58 -7.56 1.81
C GLU A 524 -22.36 -6.22 1.12
N GLU A 525 -22.98 -5.12 1.59
CA GLU A 525 -22.81 -3.77 1.06
C GLU A 525 -21.39 -3.23 1.29
N LEU A 526 -20.70 -3.69 2.34
CA LEU A 526 -19.30 -3.38 2.57
C LEU A 526 -18.38 -4.15 1.61
N LEU A 527 -18.64 -5.44 1.42
CA LEU A 527 -17.90 -6.28 0.48
C LEU A 527 -17.97 -5.74 -0.95
N GLU A 528 -19.16 -5.27 -1.36
CA GLU A 528 -19.35 -4.67 -2.69
C GLU A 528 -18.41 -3.52 -3.02
N GLN A 529 -17.90 -2.79 -2.03
CA GLN A 529 -16.90 -1.72 -2.24
C GLN A 529 -15.49 -2.24 -2.54
N TYR A 530 -15.26 -3.53 -2.37
CA TYR A 530 -13.98 -4.18 -2.63
C TYR A 530 -14.01 -5.02 -3.92
N VAL A 531 -15.13 -5.03 -4.62
CA VAL A 531 -15.33 -5.86 -5.80
C VAL A 531 -14.93 -5.11 -7.07
N THR A 532 -14.15 -5.75 -7.93
CA THR A 532 -13.72 -5.26 -9.24
C THR A 532 -14.01 -6.31 -10.31
N PRO A 533 -14.25 -5.91 -11.57
CA PRO A 533 -14.50 -6.87 -12.64
C PRO A 533 -13.21 -7.61 -13.04
N PHE A 534 -13.35 -8.86 -13.44
CA PHE A 534 -12.30 -9.63 -14.10
C PHE A 534 -12.83 -10.47 -15.25
N PHE A 535 -11.94 -10.87 -16.14
CA PHE A 535 -12.16 -11.97 -17.07
C PHE A 535 -10.86 -12.75 -17.35
N ILE A 536 -11.03 -14.05 -17.69
CA ILE A 536 -10.01 -14.89 -18.30
C ILE A 536 -10.53 -15.25 -19.68
N TRP A 537 -9.83 -14.84 -20.73
CA TRP A 537 -10.19 -15.10 -22.12
C TRP A 537 -9.10 -15.93 -22.81
N ALA A 538 -9.52 -16.81 -23.70
CA ALA A 538 -8.60 -17.57 -24.55
C ALA A 538 -8.95 -17.42 -26.04
N ASN A 539 -7.94 -17.48 -26.92
CA ASN A 539 -8.16 -17.52 -28.37
C ASN A 539 -8.47 -18.96 -28.89
N PHE A 540 -8.75 -19.88 -28.01
CA PHE A 540 -9.14 -21.26 -28.26
C PHE A 540 -10.31 -21.64 -27.32
N ASP A 541 -10.95 -22.80 -27.58
CA ASP A 541 -12.12 -23.21 -26.83
C ASP A 541 -11.80 -23.50 -25.38
N ILE A 542 -12.44 -22.75 -24.48
CA ILE A 542 -12.50 -23.01 -23.04
C ILE A 542 -13.95 -23.03 -22.57
N GLU A 543 -14.24 -23.68 -21.44
CA GLU A 543 -15.57 -23.67 -20.84
C GLU A 543 -15.88 -22.26 -20.31
N ALA A 544 -16.84 -21.59 -20.96
CA ALA A 544 -17.24 -20.25 -20.55
C ALA A 544 -18.02 -20.28 -19.23
N GLN A 545 -17.73 -19.33 -18.33
CA GLN A 545 -18.41 -19.14 -17.06
C GLN A 545 -18.73 -17.66 -16.87
N ASP A 546 -19.88 -17.35 -16.31
CA ASP A 546 -20.30 -15.98 -15.99
C ASP A 546 -20.66 -15.88 -14.51
N ASP A 547 -20.69 -14.66 -13.97
CA ASP A 547 -21.01 -14.37 -12.56
C ASP A 547 -20.09 -15.06 -11.52
N VAL A 548 -18.83 -15.34 -11.88
CA VAL A 548 -17.86 -15.92 -10.96
C VAL A 548 -17.48 -14.88 -9.91
N LEU A 549 -17.59 -15.23 -8.61
CA LEU A 549 -17.03 -14.44 -7.51
C LEU A 549 -15.75 -15.12 -7.03
N ILE A 550 -14.64 -14.36 -6.95
CA ILE A 550 -13.34 -14.94 -6.55
C ILE A 550 -12.46 -13.90 -5.83
N GLY A 551 -11.73 -14.32 -4.81
CA GLY A 551 -10.74 -13.46 -4.15
C GLY A 551 -9.47 -13.31 -4.97
N ALA A 552 -8.78 -12.18 -4.84
CA ALA A 552 -7.53 -11.90 -5.54
C ALA A 552 -6.48 -13.00 -5.32
N SER A 553 -6.40 -13.58 -4.12
CA SER A 553 -5.48 -14.66 -3.77
C SER A 553 -5.75 -16.01 -4.48
N PHE A 554 -6.93 -16.19 -5.07
CA PHE A 554 -7.28 -17.38 -5.83
C PHE A 554 -7.28 -17.13 -7.35
N LEU A 555 -7.38 -15.87 -7.78
CA LEU A 555 -7.56 -15.50 -9.17
C LEU A 555 -6.38 -15.93 -10.05
N GLY A 556 -5.13 -15.70 -9.59
CA GLY A 556 -3.94 -16.13 -10.33
C GLY A 556 -3.86 -17.65 -10.49
N ASN A 557 -4.33 -18.40 -9.50
CA ASN A 557 -4.42 -19.85 -9.59
C ASN A 557 -5.42 -20.32 -10.66
N LEU A 558 -6.63 -19.74 -10.69
CA LEU A 558 -7.64 -20.05 -11.72
C LEU A 558 -7.10 -19.74 -13.14
N ALA A 559 -6.45 -18.60 -13.32
CA ALA A 559 -5.89 -18.21 -14.60
C ALA A 559 -4.73 -19.14 -15.05
N SER A 560 -3.87 -19.55 -14.11
CA SER A 560 -2.77 -20.47 -14.44
C SER A 560 -3.25 -21.87 -14.78
N GLN A 561 -4.34 -22.35 -14.18
CA GLN A 561 -5.01 -23.59 -14.56
C GLN A 561 -5.56 -23.51 -15.97
N THR A 562 -6.22 -22.39 -16.32
CA THR A 562 -6.74 -22.15 -17.68
C THR A 562 -5.62 -22.09 -18.72
N ALA A 563 -4.44 -21.57 -18.33
CA ALA A 563 -3.24 -21.52 -19.17
C ALA A 563 -2.47 -22.85 -19.23
N GLY A 564 -2.94 -23.91 -18.57
CA GLY A 564 -2.30 -25.23 -18.58
C GLY A 564 -1.01 -25.29 -17.75
N TYR A 565 -0.77 -24.34 -16.84
CA TYR A 565 0.42 -24.34 -16.00
C TYR A 565 0.36 -25.42 -14.92
N PRO A 566 1.48 -26.10 -14.60
CA PRO A 566 1.54 -27.10 -13.55
C PRO A 566 1.19 -26.50 -12.19
N GLN A 567 0.41 -27.22 -11.43
CA GLN A 567 -0.07 -26.77 -10.14
C GLN A 567 0.85 -27.24 -9.02
N THR A 568 1.33 -26.31 -8.20
CA THR A 568 2.07 -26.67 -6.97
C THR A 568 1.12 -27.25 -5.92
N GLY A 569 1.65 -27.94 -4.91
CA GLY A 569 0.85 -28.39 -3.77
C GLY A 569 0.12 -27.23 -3.07
N TRP A 570 0.77 -26.07 -2.99
CA TRP A 570 0.19 -24.82 -2.50
C TRP A 570 -1.02 -24.39 -3.32
N MET A 571 -0.92 -24.37 -4.65
CA MET A 571 -2.01 -23.98 -5.53
C MET A 571 -3.20 -24.96 -5.45
N LYS A 572 -2.94 -26.25 -5.34
CA LYS A 572 -3.98 -27.26 -5.13
C LYS A 572 -4.67 -27.08 -3.76
N PHE A 573 -3.91 -26.73 -2.73
CA PHE A 573 -4.50 -26.36 -1.45
C PHE A 573 -5.38 -25.10 -1.56
N LEU A 574 -4.91 -24.06 -2.28
CA LEU A 574 -5.72 -22.86 -2.52
C LEU A 574 -7.03 -23.17 -3.28
N SER A 575 -6.99 -24.08 -4.26
CA SER A 575 -8.20 -24.53 -4.95
C SER A 575 -9.18 -25.18 -3.98
N ARG A 576 -8.69 -26.00 -3.04
CA ARG A 576 -9.50 -26.62 -1.98
C ARG A 576 -10.11 -25.58 -1.03
N VAL A 577 -9.37 -24.52 -0.69
CA VAL A 577 -9.91 -23.39 0.08
C VAL A 577 -11.01 -22.68 -0.72
N ASN A 578 -10.76 -22.44 -2.02
CA ASN A 578 -11.70 -21.75 -2.91
C ASN A 578 -13.00 -22.54 -3.13
N GLU A 579 -13.01 -23.87 -3.01
CA GLU A 579 -14.23 -24.68 -3.01
C GLU A 579 -15.20 -24.35 -1.85
N ARG A 580 -14.73 -23.68 -0.79
CA ARG A 580 -15.51 -23.28 0.39
C ARG A 580 -15.67 -21.77 0.51
N PHE A 581 -14.65 -21.04 0.09
CA PHE A 581 -14.57 -19.58 0.21
C PHE A 581 -14.33 -18.97 -1.16
N ASP A 582 -15.31 -18.26 -1.71
CA ASP A 582 -15.09 -17.44 -2.89
C ASP A 582 -14.04 -16.36 -2.61
N SER A 583 -14.05 -15.77 -1.40
CA SER A 583 -13.00 -14.84 -0.96
C SER A 583 -12.75 -14.88 0.55
N VAL A 584 -11.50 -14.60 0.91
CA VAL A 584 -11.05 -14.38 2.30
C VAL A 584 -10.45 -12.99 2.36
N THR A 585 -11.03 -12.09 3.15
CA THR A 585 -10.57 -10.71 3.29
C THR A 585 -10.65 -10.26 4.74
N ARG A 586 -10.04 -9.11 5.05
CA ARG A 586 -10.13 -8.51 6.39
C ARG A 586 -11.52 -7.99 6.76
N ILE A 587 -12.35 -7.72 5.78
CA ILE A 587 -13.71 -7.23 6.00
C ILE A 587 -14.72 -8.38 6.14
N GLY A 588 -14.25 -9.61 5.90
CA GLY A 588 -15.08 -10.80 6.02
C GLY A 588 -14.83 -11.83 4.92
N TYR A 589 -15.75 -12.75 4.79
CA TYR A 589 -15.68 -13.92 3.94
C TYR A 589 -16.87 -13.96 2.97
N ALA A 590 -16.61 -14.16 1.69
CA ALA A 590 -17.64 -14.62 0.75
C ALA A 590 -17.52 -16.15 0.65
N MET A 591 -18.60 -16.84 0.93
CA MET A 591 -18.64 -18.29 0.96
C MET A 591 -19.19 -18.85 -0.35
N ALA A 592 -18.65 -19.96 -0.83
CA ALA A 592 -19.11 -20.63 -2.05
C ALA A 592 -20.59 -21.09 -2.01
N ASP A 593 -21.20 -21.12 -0.84
CA ASP A 593 -22.64 -21.37 -0.67
C ASP A 593 -23.51 -20.10 -0.70
N GLY A 594 -22.91 -18.93 -0.98
CA GLY A 594 -23.56 -17.64 -1.11
C GLY A 594 -23.73 -16.87 0.22
N ARG A 595 -23.25 -17.39 1.35
CA ARG A 595 -23.21 -16.61 2.61
C ARG A 595 -22.13 -15.52 2.53
N ILE A 596 -22.44 -14.35 3.06
CA ILE A 596 -21.44 -13.29 3.32
C ILE A 596 -21.35 -13.12 4.84
N LEU A 597 -20.15 -13.25 5.37
CA LEU A 597 -19.85 -13.13 6.80
C LEU A 597 -18.90 -11.95 7.01
N GLY A 598 -19.20 -11.09 7.99
CA GLY A 598 -18.37 -9.94 8.34
C GLY A 598 -17.15 -10.31 9.18
N ASP A 599 -16.28 -9.33 9.40
CA ASP A 599 -15.17 -9.44 10.36
C ASP A 599 -15.75 -9.61 11.78
N GLY A 600 -15.43 -10.71 12.44
CA GLY A 600 -15.94 -11.08 13.76
C GLY A 600 -17.08 -12.11 13.75
N ASP A 601 -17.49 -12.62 12.59
CA ASP A 601 -18.51 -13.67 12.43
C ASP A 601 -17.91 -15.09 12.29
N GLU A 602 -16.66 -15.30 12.69
CA GLU A 602 -15.96 -16.60 12.59
C GLU A 602 -16.66 -17.73 13.36
N ASP A 603 -17.49 -17.41 14.35
CA ASP A 603 -18.30 -18.36 15.09
C ASP A 603 -19.44 -18.97 14.26
N GLN A 604 -19.79 -18.37 13.11
CA GLN A 604 -20.74 -18.89 12.15
C GLN A 604 -20.12 -19.88 11.14
N LEU A 605 -18.80 -19.96 11.10
CA LEU A 605 -18.07 -20.96 10.29
C LEU A 605 -18.16 -22.34 10.93
N SER A 606 -18.29 -23.37 10.10
CA SER A 606 -18.16 -24.76 10.55
C SER A 606 -16.73 -25.06 11.03
N ALA A 607 -16.57 -26.14 11.80
CA ALA A 607 -15.24 -26.56 12.26
C ALA A 607 -14.27 -26.90 11.09
N GLU A 608 -14.80 -27.39 9.96
CA GLU A 608 -14.02 -27.65 8.74
C GLU A 608 -13.54 -26.35 8.08
N GLU A 609 -14.41 -25.35 7.96
CA GLU A 609 -14.10 -24.03 7.39
C GLU A 609 -13.07 -23.30 8.27
N GLN A 610 -13.23 -23.30 9.60
CA GLN A 610 -12.25 -22.74 10.53
C GLN A 610 -10.87 -23.42 10.41
N GLU A 611 -10.87 -24.74 10.27
CA GLU A 611 -9.63 -25.50 10.11
C GLU A 611 -8.93 -25.16 8.78
N LEU A 612 -9.65 -25.00 7.67
CA LEU A 612 -9.08 -24.57 6.38
C LEU A 612 -8.42 -23.18 6.49
N LEU A 613 -9.06 -22.23 7.15
CA LEU A 613 -8.47 -20.90 7.37
C LEU A 613 -7.20 -20.97 8.24
N ARG A 614 -7.22 -21.77 9.30
CA ARG A 614 -6.06 -22.02 10.16
C ARG A 614 -4.89 -22.67 9.39
N GLN A 615 -5.18 -23.62 8.51
CA GLN A 615 -4.20 -24.26 7.64
C GLN A 615 -3.62 -23.22 6.66
N TYR A 616 -4.45 -22.38 6.06
CA TYR A 616 -4.02 -21.31 5.16
C TYR A 616 -3.07 -20.34 5.87
N GLU A 617 -3.45 -19.82 7.04
CA GLU A 617 -2.60 -18.95 7.85
C GLU A 617 -1.27 -19.62 8.21
N THR A 618 -1.30 -20.88 8.62
CA THR A 618 -0.11 -21.66 9.00
C THR A 618 0.86 -21.85 7.83
N LEU A 619 0.34 -22.25 6.67
CA LEU A 619 1.14 -22.47 5.47
C LEU A 619 1.71 -21.17 4.93
N GLN A 620 0.91 -20.10 4.87
CA GLN A 620 1.40 -18.79 4.46
C GLN A 620 2.47 -18.26 5.43
N TYR A 621 2.28 -18.43 6.74
CA TYR A 621 3.30 -18.03 7.71
C TYR A 621 4.59 -18.81 7.50
N TYR A 622 4.51 -20.12 7.27
CA TYR A 622 5.67 -20.95 6.96
C TYR A 622 6.35 -20.53 5.66
N LEU A 623 5.57 -20.24 4.62
CA LEU A 623 6.07 -19.75 3.34
C LEU A 623 6.87 -18.44 3.46
N LEU A 624 6.37 -17.48 4.24
CA LEU A 624 6.96 -16.15 4.32
C LEU A 624 8.02 -15.99 5.42
N PHE A 625 7.96 -16.80 6.50
CA PHE A 625 8.75 -16.58 7.71
C PHE A 625 9.44 -17.84 8.23
N GLY A 626 9.11 -19.02 7.69
CA GLY A 626 9.72 -20.29 8.01
C GLY A 626 10.84 -20.68 7.05
N ASP A 627 11.34 -21.91 7.21
CA ASP A 627 12.40 -22.48 6.36
C ASP A 627 11.78 -23.23 5.17
N SER A 628 11.09 -22.48 4.29
CA SER A 628 10.28 -22.98 3.17
C SER A 628 10.96 -22.87 1.79
N ALA A 629 12.13 -22.23 1.70
CA ALA A 629 12.73 -21.82 0.41
C ALA A 629 13.05 -22.99 -0.56
N GLU A 630 13.18 -24.20 -0.05
CA GLU A 630 13.46 -25.42 -0.83
C GLU A 630 12.32 -26.47 -0.71
N ASP A 631 11.17 -26.10 -0.12
CA ASP A 631 10.07 -27.04 0.10
C ASP A 631 9.29 -27.24 -1.22
N SER A 632 9.29 -28.49 -1.72
CA SER A 632 8.67 -28.87 -3.00
C SER A 632 7.15 -28.62 -3.05
N PHE A 633 6.51 -28.46 -1.91
CA PHE A 633 5.08 -28.14 -1.85
C PHE A 633 4.75 -26.78 -2.50
N PHE A 634 5.68 -25.82 -2.42
CA PHE A 634 5.50 -24.47 -2.94
C PHE A 634 6.05 -24.25 -4.35
N PHE A 635 6.80 -25.21 -4.89
CA PHE A 635 7.46 -25.10 -6.19
C PHE A 635 7.14 -26.29 -7.08
N VAL A 636 7.12 -26.06 -8.38
CA VAL A 636 6.99 -27.13 -9.39
C VAL A 636 8.20 -28.05 -9.26
N SER A 637 7.97 -29.34 -9.34
CA SER A 637 9.05 -30.35 -9.33
C SER A 637 9.72 -30.44 -10.72
N ASP A 638 11.03 -30.73 -10.74
CA ASP A 638 11.80 -30.96 -11.98
C ASP A 638 11.29 -32.17 -12.78
#